data_9f3b36076963bd6422571ea0b8287d43
#
_entry.id   9f3b36076963bd6422571ea0b8287d43
#
_cell.length_a   1.000
_cell.length_b   1.000
_cell.length_c   1.000
_cell.angle_alpha   90.00
_cell.angle_beta   90.00
_cell.angle_gamma   90.00
#
_symmetry.space_group_name_H-M   'P 1'
#
loop_
_entity.id
_entity.type
_entity.pdbx_description
1 polymer ?
#
loop_
_entity_poly.entity_id
_entity_poly.type
_entity_poly.pdbx_seq_one_letter_code
_entity_poly.pdbx_strand_id
1 'polypeptide(L)'
;MNIQAKPAHSIQADVRAVLDAVKASGRTSLTAPEGKLVCDAYGIPVPQEGLARSGAEAAKLAGDMGFPVVMKIVSPDILHKTEAGGVIVGVASAAEAEAAHDKILANAKAYKADARIEGIQVQQMLKGGQEVIIGAVTDDSFGKLVAFGLGGVLVEVLKDITFRLAPIDRDEALSMLDGIQAAEMLKGVRGGDPVNRDALADTLARVSQLVTDFPEITELDLNPVFATKDGAVAADVRIVVDFEVRPSRPRPSQEAIVTAMNRIMRPEAVAVIGASSEDGKIGNSVMKNLINGGYKGQIYPIHPKADEILGYKAYKSVKDVPGTIDTAVFAIPAKFVAGALIECGEKAIPGAVLIPSGFAETGNEEGQREIQEIGRKYNIRLMGPNIYGFYYTPSNLCATFCTAYDVKGSAALSSQSGGIGMAIIGFSRSAKMGVSAIVGLGNKSDIDEDDLLTFFEQDDNTKIIAQHCEDLKDGRAFAEVAKRVSKKKPVIVLKAGRTSAGAKAASSHTGALAGNDRIYEDVFKQVGVIRARSLRQLLEFARGVPIMPTPKGENVVIITGAGGSGVLLSDACVDNGLSLMSMPDDLDAAFRKFIPPFGAAGNPVDITGGEPPSTYKNTIKLGLEDDRIHSIILGYWHTIITPPMTFAKLVIEAKEEMKARGIEKPIVASLAGDVQVEEASEYLYAHGVPAYAYSTELPVEVLGAKYKWARGAGLL
;
A
#
# COMPACT_ATOMS: atom_id res chain seq x y z
N MET A 1 25.21 19.89 29.90
CA MET A 1 24.38 19.52 31.06
C MET A 1 23.70 18.20 30.76
N ASN A 2 24.01 17.14 31.53
CA ASN A 2 23.34 15.83 31.38
C ASN A 2 21.90 15.99 31.87
N ILE A 3 20.95 16.08 30.94
CA ILE A 3 19.53 15.94 31.24
C ILE A 3 19.33 14.45 31.49
N GLN A 4 19.21 14.05 32.77
CA GLN A 4 18.76 12.72 33.13
C GLN A 4 17.38 12.54 32.49
N ALA A 5 17.26 11.57 31.57
CA ALA A 5 15.98 11.22 30.93
C ALA A 5 14.98 10.85 32.05
N LYS A 6 13.87 11.57 32.14
CA LYS A 6 12.75 11.22 33.01
C LYS A 6 12.29 9.79 32.71
N PRO A 7 11.89 8.98 33.69
CA PRO A 7 11.30 7.68 33.42
C PRO A 7 10.06 7.83 32.52
N ALA A 8 9.88 6.93 31.55
CA ALA A 8 8.77 7.00 30.59
C ALA A 8 7.38 7.14 31.26
N HIS A 9 7.19 6.51 32.42
CA HIS A 9 5.96 6.60 33.23
C HIS A 9 5.68 8.03 33.76
N SER A 10 6.71 8.83 34.04
CA SER A 10 6.58 10.24 34.45
C SER A 10 6.21 11.14 33.28
N ILE A 11 6.72 10.87 32.09
CA ILE A 11 6.43 11.63 30.86
C ILE A 11 4.96 11.49 30.47
N GLN A 12 4.45 10.26 30.45
CA GLN A 12 3.05 10.00 30.14
C GLN A 12 2.09 10.61 31.16
N ALA A 13 2.45 10.65 32.44
CA ALA A 13 1.65 11.27 33.49
C ALA A 13 1.52 12.80 33.31
N ASP A 14 2.60 13.48 32.91
CA ASP A 14 2.59 14.93 32.66
C ASP A 14 1.65 15.28 31.49
N VAL A 15 1.72 14.54 30.38
CA VAL A 15 0.82 14.74 29.23
C VAL A 15 -0.62 14.39 29.56
N ARG A 16 -0.85 13.31 30.31
CA ARG A 16 -2.18 12.89 30.74
C ARG A 16 -2.87 13.99 31.55
N ALA A 17 -2.15 14.64 32.48
CA ALA A 17 -2.70 15.74 33.29
C ALA A 17 -3.16 16.91 32.40
N VAL A 18 -2.40 17.27 31.35
CA VAL A 18 -2.79 18.32 30.41
C VAL A 18 -4.06 17.92 29.65
N LEU A 19 -4.11 16.70 29.11
CA LEU A 19 -5.26 16.22 28.34
C LEU A 19 -6.53 16.09 29.18
N ASP A 20 -6.41 15.64 30.43
CA ASP A 20 -7.54 15.57 31.38
C ASP A 20 -8.08 16.98 31.72
N ALA A 21 -7.23 17.99 31.85
CA ALA A 21 -7.65 19.36 32.04
C ALA A 21 -8.40 19.92 30.80
N VAL A 22 -7.90 19.62 29.59
CA VAL A 22 -8.58 20.00 28.35
C VAL A 22 -9.96 19.33 28.27
N LYS A 23 -10.04 18.04 28.57
CA LYS A 23 -11.31 17.28 28.61
C LYS A 23 -12.30 17.87 29.61
N ALA A 24 -11.84 18.17 30.83
CA ALA A 24 -12.68 18.76 31.88
C ALA A 24 -13.24 20.13 31.49
N SER A 25 -12.53 20.87 30.64
CA SER A 25 -12.97 22.18 30.12
C SER A 25 -13.90 22.09 28.91
N GLY A 26 -14.18 20.88 28.37
CA GLY A 26 -15.01 20.63 27.17
C GLY A 26 -14.35 21.11 25.88
N ARG A 27 -13.04 21.34 25.84
CA ARG A 27 -12.29 21.76 24.64
C ARG A 27 -11.86 20.57 23.82
N THR A 28 -11.70 20.79 22.51
CA THR A 28 -11.19 19.82 21.53
C THR A 28 -9.81 20.19 21.00
N SER A 29 -9.18 21.23 21.55
CA SER A 29 -7.83 21.66 21.16
C SER A 29 -7.08 22.22 22.38
N LEU A 30 -5.77 22.05 22.34
CA LEU A 30 -4.85 22.58 23.31
C LEU A 30 -4.54 24.06 22.99
N THR A 31 -4.31 24.87 24.03
CA THR A 31 -3.70 26.19 23.87
C THR A 31 -2.19 26.08 23.61
N ALA A 32 -1.55 27.14 23.12
CA ALA A 32 -0.11 27.10 22.84
C ALA A 32 0.74 26.74 24.08
N PRO A 33 0.50 27.28 25.30
CA PRO A 33 1.23 26.85 26.50
C PRO A 33 1.02 25.36 26.84
N GLU A 34 -0.20 24.83 26.68
CA GLU A 34 -0.49 23.40 26.89
C GLU A 34 0.24 22.52 25.84
N GLY A 35 0.23 22.94 24.56
CA GLY A 35 0.98 22.28 23.49
C GLY A 35 2.49 22.25 23.79
N LYS A 36 3.05 23.36 24.33
CA LYS A 36 4.44 23.39 24.77
C LYS A 36 4.74 22.37 25.86
N LEU A 37 3.89 22.27 26.87
CA LEU A 37 4.07 21.27 27.95
C LEU A 37 4.11 19.84 27.41
N VAL A 38 3.25 19.53 26.43
CA VAL A 38 3.23 18.22 25.75
C VAL A 38 4.52 18.00 24.95
N CYS A 39 4.98 19.00 24.19
CA CYS A 39 6.22 18.93 23.42
C CYS A 39 7.45 18.78 24.36
N ASP A 40 7.54 19.58 25.43
CA ASP A 40 8.62 19.47 26.39
C ASP A 40 8.68 18.10 27.08
N ALA A 41 7.52 17.52 27.42
CA ALA A 41 7.44 16.19 28.02
C ALA A 41 8.03 15.11 27.08
N TYR A 42 7.73 15.18 25.78
CA TYR A 42 8.27 14.25 24.76
C TYR A 42 9.63 14.67 24.20
N GLY A 43 10.21 15.79 24.72
CA GLY A 43 11.50 16.30 24.26
C GLY A 43 11.48 16.80 22.82
N ILE A 44 10.32 17.21 22.32
CA ILE A 44 10.18 17.88 21.00
C ILE A 44 10.67 19.32 21.18
N PRO A 45 11.70 19.77 20.45
CA PRO A 45 12.28 21.07 20.66
C PRO A 45 11.32 22.22 20.27
N VAL A 46 11.03 23.10 21.19
CA VAL A 46 10.25 24.33 21.00
C VAL A 46 11.04 25.53 21.58
N PRO A 47 10.85 26.76 21.09
CA PRO A 47 11.57 27.92 21.59
C PRO A 47 11.18 28.26 23.02
N GLN A 48 12.00 29.10 23.68
CA GLN A 48 11.62 29.70 24.96
C GLN A 48 10.41 30.60 24.77
N GLU A 49 9.44 30.50 25.68
CA GLU A 49 8.22 31.28 25.63
C GLU A 49 7.64 31.51 27.02
N GLY A 50 6.79 32.53 27.12
CA GLY A 50 6.04 32.83 28.34
C GLY A 50 4.73 33.54 28.01
N LEU A 51 3.75 33.44 28.91
CA LEU A 51 2.45 34.10 28.79
C LEU A 51 2.43 35.41 29.56
N ALA A 52 2.19 36.53 28.87
CA ALA A 52 2.01 37.84 29.43
C ALA A 52 0.53 38.23 29.50
N ARG A 53 0.10 38.73 30.62
CA ARG A 53 -1.26 39.27 30.85
C ARG A 53 -1.32 40.78 30.82
N SER A 54 -0.15 41.44 30.72
CA SER A 54 -0.02 42.90 30.60
C SER A 54 1.14 43.27 29.69
N GLY A 55 1.15 44.49 29.17
CA GLY A 55 2.27 45.02 28.38
C GLY A 55 3.59 45.01 29.15
N ALA A 56 3.58 45.36 30.44
CA ALA A 56 4.77 45.32 31.27
C ALA A 56 5.33 43.89 31.49
N GLU A 57 4.46 42.90 31.66
CA GLU A 57 4.89 41.49 31.69
C GLU A 57 5.48 41.05 30.36
N ALA A 58 4.87 41.47 29.24
CA ALA A 58 5.38 41.18 27.92
C ALA A 58 6.76 41.76 27.66
N ALA A 59 6.97 43.04 28.05
CA ALA A 59 8.26 43.72 27.96
C ALA A 59 9.34 43.03 28.81
N LYS A 60 8.99 42.59 30.04
CA LYS A 60 9.89 41.86 30.92
C LYS A 60 10.28 40.50 30.32
N LEU A 61 9.31 39.68 29.91
CA LEU A 61 9.57 38.36 29.28
C LEU A 61 10.43 38.50 28.04
N ALA A 62 10.14 39.49 27.17
CA ALA A 62 10.93 39.76 25.98
C ALA A 62 12.37 40.15 26.30
N GLY A 63 12.58 40.95 27.34
CA GLY A 63 13.91 41.32 27.83
C GLY A 63 14.70 40.15 28.39
N ASP A 64 14.05 39.26 29.14
CA ASP A 64 14.66 38.06 29.71
C ASP A 64 15.05 37.04 28.65
N MET A 65 14.29 36.92 27.54
CA MET A 65 14.56 36.05 26.39
C MET A 65 15.59 36.63 25.42
N GLY A 66 15.74 37.96 25.40
CA GLY A 66 16.56 38.68 24.41
C GLY A 66 15.81 39.00 23.11
N PHE A 67 15.97 40.23 22.67
CA PHE A 67 15.35 40.73 21.43
C PHE A 67 16.09 40.30 20.17
N PRO A 68 15.39 40.16 19.03
CA PRO A 68 13.94 40.31 18.82
C PRO A 68 13.13 39.10 19.27
N VAL A 69 11.84 39.31 19.57
CA VAL A 69 10.88 38.28 19.95
C VAL A 69 9.67 38.23 18.98
N VAL A 70 8.88 37.19 19.06
CA VAL A 70 7.58 37.05 18.40
C VAL A 70 6.50 37.10 19.49
N MET A 71 5.41 37.81 19.21
CA MET A 71 4.28 37.91 20.11
C MET A 71 3.01 37.39 19.45
N LYS A 72 2.27 36.50 20.13
CA LYS A 72 1.09 35.81 19.57
C LYS A 72 -0.07 35.84 20.57
N ILE A 73 -1.32 36.01 20.08
CA ILE A 73 -2.52 35.87 20.92
C ILE A 73 -2.66 34.43 21.43
N VAL A 74 -3.08 34.28 22.70
CA VAL A 74 -3.48 33.01 23.27
C VAL A 74 -4.97 33.03 23.58
N SER A 75 -5.74 32.30 22.80
CA SER A 75 -7.20 32.21 22.96
C SER A 75 -7.67 30.85 22.43
N PRO A 76 -8.49 30.10 23.16
CA PRO A 76 -9.12 28.88 22.66
C PRO A 76 -10.17 29.17 21.57
N ASP A 77 -10.61 30.41 21.44
CA ASP A 77 -11.67 30.84 20.55
C ASP A 77 -11.13 31.48 19.24
N ILE A 78 -9.81 31.69 19.12
CA ILE A 78 -9.12 32.27 17.94
C ILE A 78 -8.06 31.27 17.48
N LEU A 79 -8.45 30.40 16.54
CA LEU A 79 -7.58 29.36 16.00
C LEU A 79 -6.62 29.90 14.91
N HIS A 80 -7.08 30.82 14.07
CA HIS A 80 -6.31 31.45 13.00
C HIS A 80 -5.70 32.78 13.44
N LYS A 81 -4.61 32.71 14.23
CA LYS A 81 -3.97 33.84 14.88
C LYS A 81 -3.54 34.93 13.90
N THR A 82 -2.99 34.56 12.75
CA THR A 82 -2.49 35.50 11.73
C THR A 82 -3.62 36.28 11.07
N GLU A 83 -4.73 35.62 10.71
CA GLU A 83 -5.91 36.27 10.10
C GLU A 83 -6.57 37.27 11.09
N ALA A 84 -6.53 36.96 12.39
CA ALA A 84 -7.02 37.83 13.45
C ALA A 84 -6.07 39.02 13.75
N GLY A 85 -4.95 39.17 13.00
CA GLY A 85 -3.92 40.16 13.34
C GLY A 85 -3.31 39.94 14.72
N GLY A 86 -3.35 38.71 15.22
CA GLY A 86 -2.92 38.27 16.53
C GLY A 86 -1.44 37.84 16.61
N VAL A 87 -0.63 38.13 15.58
CA VAL A 87 0.80 37.78 15.53
C VAL A 87 1.61 39.01 15.12
N ILE A 88 2.65 39.34 15.89
CA ILE A 88 3.64 40.37 15.57
C ILE A 88 5.03 39.75 15.68
N VAL A 89 5.79 39.81 14.59
CA VAL A 89 7.13 39.22 14.44
C VAL A 89 8.18 40.35 14.50
N GLY A 90 9.32 40.08 15.13
CA GLY A 90 10.47 41.00 15.11
C GLY A 90 10.37 42.16 16.10
N VAL A 91 9.67 41.99 17.21
CA VAL A 91 9.59 42.97 18.27
C VAL A 91 10.98 43.17 18.89
N ALA A 92 11.57 44.38 18.71
CA ALA A 92 13.00 44.61 18.93
C ALA A 92 13.33 45.37 20.22
N SER A 93 12.32 45.82 21.00
CA SER A 93 12.53 46.56 22.25
C SER A 93 11.39 46.35 23.25
N ALA A 94 11.62 46.70 24.51
CA ALA A 94 10.63 46.65 25.58
C ALA A 94 9.40 47.52 25.26
N ALA A 95 9.64 48.73 24.74
CA ALA A 95 8.56 49.66 24.37
C ALA A 95 7.72 49.12 23.22
N GLU A 96 8.35 48.48 22.22
CA GLU A 96 7.64 47.80 21.15
C GLU A 96 6.84 46.59 21.67
N ALA A 97 7.34 45.86 22.68
CA ALA A 97 6.62 44.72 23.27
C ALA A 97 5.34 45.18 24.00
N GLU A 98 5.38 46.29 24.74
CA GLU A 98 4.17 46.86 25.33
C GLU A 98 3.15 47.30 24.27
N ALA A 99 3.60 48.01 23.24
CA ALA A 99 2.74 48.46 22.15
C ALA A 99 2.16 47.25 21.33
N ALA A 100 2.96 46.24 21.11
CA ALA A 100 2.53 45.01 20.42
C ALA A 100 1.45 44.24 21.23
N HIS A 101 1.61 44.15 22.56
CA HIS A 101 0.62 43.57 23.46
C HIS A 101 -0.75 44.22 23.27
N ASP A 102 -0.80 45.56 23.37
CA ASP A 102 -2.06 46.30 23.27
C ASP A 102 -2.68 46.19 21.86
N LYS A 103 -1.85 46.21 20.83
CA LYS A 103 -2.28 46.07 19.45
C LYS A 103 -2.88 44.68 19.17
N ILE A 104 -2.24 43.60 19.64
CA ILE A 104 -2.74 42.26 19.47
C ILE A 104 -4.08 42.07 20.21
N LEU A 105 -4.22 42.61 21.42
CA LEU A 105 -5.48 42.57 22.17
C LEU A 105 -6.61 43.30 21.43
N ALA A 106 -6.30 44.51 20.90
CA ALA A 106 -7.28 45.27 20.14
C ALA A 106 -7.74 44.52 18.87
N ASN A 107 -6.80 43.96 18.12
CA ASN A 107 -7.09 43.16 16.91
C ASN A 107 -7.93 41.92 17.25
N ALA A 108 -7.58 41.18 18.30
CA ALA A 108 -8.32 39.99 18.71
C ALA A 108 -9.77 40.28 19.10
N LYS A 109 -10.00 41.40 19.83
CA LYS A 109 -11.34 41.87 20.20
C LYS A 109 -12.14 42.35 18.97
N ALA A 110 -11.47 42.96 17.98
CA ALA A 110 -12.12 43.38 16.73
C ALA A 110 -12.51 42.15 15.86
N TYR A 111 -11.67 41.13 15.87
CA TYR A 111 -11.92 39.89 15.13
C TYR A 111 -13.07 39.07 15.73
N LYS A 112 -13.08 38.92 17.09
CA LYS A 112 -14.12 38.21 17.82
C LYS A 112 -14.31 38.83 19.19
N ALA A 113 -15.36 39.63 19.33
CA ALA A 113 -15.60 40.47 20.50
C ALA A 113 -15.80 39.68 21.82
N ASP A 114 -16.37 38.49 21.73
CA ASP A 114 -16.67 37.58 22.81
C ASP A 114 -15.58 36.51 23.05
N ALA A 115 -14.44 36.58 22.33
CA ALA A 115 -13.35 35.60 22.47
C ALA A 115 -12.76 35.67 23.90
N ARG A 116 -12.58 34.49 24.48
CA ARG A 116 -11.86 34.33 25.73
C ARG A 116 -10.36 34.46 25.47
N ILE A 117 -9.75 35.52 25.97
CA ILE A 117 -8.31 35.79 25.82
C ILE A 117 -7.59 35.40 27.11
N GLU A 118 -6.63 34.47 27.03
CA GLU A 118 -5.82 34.04 28.17
C GLU A 118 -4.60 34.94 28.40
N GLY A 119 -4.11 35.58 27.34
CA GLY A 119 -2.96 36.51 27.36
C GLY A 119 -2.27 36.58 25.99
N ILE A 120 -1.07 37.11 26.01
CA ILE A 120 -0.17 37.20 24.86
C ILE A 120 1.07 36.34 25.14
N GLN A 121 1.31 35.34 24.26
CA GLN A 121 2.53 34.56 24.26
C GLN A 121 3.69 35.43 23.74
N VAL A 122 4.75 35.55 24.52
CA VAL A 122 6.04 36.09 24.09
C VAL A 122 6.97 34.94 23.85
N GLN A 123 7.57 34.86 22.65
CA GLN A 123 8.35 33.72 22.20
C GLN A 123 9.67 34.17 21.59
N GLN A 124 10.75 33.44 21.89
CA GLN A 124 12.05 33.68 21.29
C GLN A 124 11.95 33.57 19.75
N MET A 125 12.46 34.57 19.04
CA MET A 125 12.46 34.56 17.57
C MET A 125 13.56 33.64 17.04
N LEU A 126 13.16 32.62 16.28
CA LEU A 126 14.07 31.73 15.58
C LEU A 126 14.58 32.42 14.31
N LYS A 127 15.84 32.20 13.93
CA LYS A 127 16.49 32.82 12.76
C LYS A 127 17.09 31.79 11.85
N GLY A 128 16.81 31.93 10.56
CA GLY A 128 17.40 31.08 9.50
C GLY A 128 16.93 29.64 9.53
N GLY A 129 17.47 28.82 8.63
CA GLY A 129 17.12 27.43 8.46
C GLY A 129 16.07 27.18 7.38
N GLN A 130 15.92 25.91 7.04
CA GLN A 130 14.87 25.44 6.13
C GLN A 130 13.57 25.25 6.93
N GLU A 131 12.50 25.87 6.47
CA GLU A 131 11.17 25.61 7.03
C GLU A 131 10.65 24.26 6.55
N VAL A 132 10.25 23.42 7.49
CA VAL A 132 9.60 22.13 7.25
C VAL A 132 8.36 22.00 8.12
N ILE A 133 7.49 21.05 7.75
CA ILE A 133 6.30 20.67 8.51
C ILE A 133 6.49 19.27 9.04
N ILE A 134 6.19 19.07 10.32
CA ILE A 134 6.10 17.78 10.97
C ILE A 134 4.72 17.69 11.61
N GLY A 135 3.94 16.69 11.24
CA GLY A 135 2.59 16.54 11.76
C GLY A 135 2.20 15.11 12.02
N ALA A 136 1.04 14.95 12.62
CA ALA A 136 0.36 13.66 12.70
C ALA A 136 -1.14 13.86 12.53
N VAL A 137 -1.79 12.91 11.88
CA VAL A 137 -3.23 12.90 11.64
C VAL A 137 -3.80 11.52 11.92
N THR A 138 -5.10 11.47 12.23
CA THR A 138 -5.83 10.19 12.30
C THR A 138 -6.60 10.00 11.00
N ASP A 139 -6.25 8.96 10.25
CA ASP A 139 -6.97 8.54 9.05
C ASP A 139 -8.02 7.50 9.41
N ASP A 140 -9.18 7.55 8.77
CA ASP A 140 -10.31 6.66 9.08
C ASP A 140 -10.01 5.18 8.82
N SER A 141 -9.16 4.86 7.82
CA SER A 141 -8.78 3.49 7.47
C SER A 141 -7.48 3.05 8.16
N PHE A 142 -6.46 3.92 8.18
CA PHE A 142 -5.11 3.57 8.63
C PHE A 142 -4.80 3.96 10.08
N GLY A 143 -5.68 4.74 10.73
CA GLY A 143 -5.41 5.23 12.09
C GLY A 143 -4.32 6.31 12.12
N LYS A 144 -3.40 6.23 13.08
CA LYS A 144 -2.36 7.27 13.27
C LYS A 144 -1.31 7.26 12.17
N LEU A 145 -1.16 8.42 11.52
CA LEU A 145 -0.15 8.69 10.50
C LEU A 145 0.73 9.86 10.95
N VAL A 146 2.03 9.76 10.68
CA VAL A 146 2.99 10.87 10.79
C VAL A 146 3.21 11.45 9.42
N ALA A 147 3.29 12.78 9.32
CA ALA A 147 3.49 13.52 8.09
C ALA A 147 4.79 14.34 8.16
N PHE A 148 5.49 14.43 7.03
CA PHE A 148 6.66 15.28 6.83
C PHE A 148 6.58 15.97 5.46
N GLY A 149 6.93 17.27 5.42
CA GLY A 149 6.97 18.04 4.19
C GLY A 149 7.82 19.30 4.31
N LEU A 150 8.08 19.97 3.20
CA LEU A 150 8.65 21.31 3.24
C LEU A 150 7.60 22.30 3.75
N GLY A 151 8.06 23.33 4.47
CA GLY A 151 7.23 24.44 4.95
C GLY A 151 7.06 25.58 3.93
N GLY A 152 6.30 26.59 4.34
CA GLY A 152 6.11 27.81 3.56
C GLY A 152 5.20 27.62 2.33
N VAL A 153 5.29 28.53 1.38
CA VAL A 153 4.47 28.59 0.15
C VAL A 153 4.58 27.30 -0.70
N LEU A 154 5.68 26.56 -0.60
CA LEU A 154 5.91 25.34 -1.37
C LEU A 154 4.92 24.23 -1.00
N VAL A 155 4.50 24.10 0.25
CA VAL A 155 3.52 23.10 0.66
C VAL A 155 2.13 23.35 0.06
N GLU A 156 1.71 24.61 0.06
CA GLU A 156 0.39 24.98 -0.46
C GLU A 156 0.28 24.73 -1.97
N VAL A 157 1.37 24.93 -2.71
CA VAL A 157 1.41 24.81 -4.17
C VAL A 157 1.75 23.40 -4.62
N LEU A 158 2.81 22.78 -4.07
CA LEU A 158 3.34 21.50 -4.53
C LEU A 158 2.73 20.29 -3.80
N LYS A 159 2.14 20.50 -2.61
CA LYS A 159 1.63 19.41 -1.74
C LYS A 159 2.67 18.31 -1.50
N ASP A 160 3.94 18.72 -1.34
CA ASP A 160 5.08 17.82 -1.18
C ASP A 160 5.18 17.32 0.27
N ILE A 161 4.31 16.38 0.60
CA ILE A 161 4.18 15.77 1.93
C ILE A 161 4.26 14.25 1.77
N THR A 162 4.96 13.58 2.68
CA THR A 162 5.00 12.12 2.79
C THR A 162 4.39 11.67 4.13
N PHE A 163 3.82 10.48 4.14
CA PHE A 163 3.15 9.89 5.30
C PHE A 163 3.78 8.56 5.70
N ARG A 164 3.69 8.22 6.99
CA ARG A 164 4.00 6.87 7.51
C ARG A 164 3.01 6.49 8.60
N LEU A 165 2.73 5.20 8.70
CA LEU A 165 1.99 4.64 9.83
C LEU A 165 2.79 4.78 11.13
N ALA A 166 2.20 5.38 12.16
CA ALA A 166 2.79 5.40 13.49
C ALA A 166 2.56 4.05 14.22
N PRO A 167 3.49 3.58 15.09
CA PRO A 167 4.78 4.19 15.37
C PRO A 167 5.82 3.95 14.27
N ILE A 168 6.72 4.92 14.07
CA ILE A 168 7.88 4.80 13.19
C ILE A 168 9.16 4.73 13.99
N ASP A 169 10.14 4.01 13.48
CA ASP A 169 11.49 4.04 13.99
C ASP A 169 12.34 5.15 13.31
N ARG A 170 13.60 5.26 13.72
CA ARG A 170 14.50 6.30 13.22
C ARG A 170 14.84 6.13 11.74
N ASP A 171 14.96 4.90 11.26
CA ASP A 171 15.28 4.62 9.86
C ASP A 171 14.09 4.95 8.96
N GLU A 172 12.88 4.60 9.38
CA GLU A 172 11.65 5.03 8.71
C GLU A 172 11.53 6.56 8.69
N ALA A 173 11.86 7.26 9.79
CA ALA A 173 11.87 8.72 9.86
C ALA A 173 12.88 9.32 8.88
N LEU A 174 14.11 8.79 8.80
CA LEU A 174 15.11 9.22 7.81
C LEU A 174 14.62 8.99 6.38
N SER A 175 13.94 7.87 6.12
CA SER A 175 13.36 7.58 4.80
C SER A 175 12.27 8.57 4.38
N MET A 176 11.57 9.19 5.34
CA MET A 176 10.58 10.24 5.06
C MET A 176 11.25 11.49 4.50
N LEU A 177 12.43 11.85 5.01
CA LEU A 177 13.17 13.02 4.52
C LEU A 177 13.58 12.88 3.05
N ASP A 178 13.84 11.66 2.60
CA ASP A 178 14.14 11.35 1.18
C ASP A 178 12.86 11.10 0.35
N GLY A 179 11.71 10.98 0.99
CA GLY A 179 10.42 10.68 0.35
C GLY A 179 9.70 11.88 -0.25
N ILE A 180 10.16 13.12 0.01
CA ILE A 180 9.63 14.34 -0.58
C ILE A 180 10.36 14.68 -1.89
N GLN A 181 9.67 15.34 -2.84
CA GLN A 181 10.26 15.72 -4.13
C GLN A 181 11.43 16.70 -3.96
N ALA A 182 11.31 17.61 -3.01
CA ALA A 182 12.31 18.63 -2.73
C ALA A 182 13.36 18.22 -1.69
N ALA A 183 13.61 16.90 -1.51
CA ALA A 183 14.58 16.37 -0.54
C ALA A 183 16.01 16.98 -0.69
N GLU A 184 16.42 17.35 -1.91
CA GLU A 184 17.71 18.01 -2.17
C GLU A 184 17.86 19.35 -1.43
N MET A 185 16.75 20.04 -1.12
CA MET A 185 16.80 21.29 -0.34
C MET A 185 17.32 21.06 1.08
N LEU A 186 17.11 19.87 1.64
CA LEU A 186 17.58 19.51 2.97
C LEU A 186 19.12 19.28 3.00
N LYS A 187 19.75 19.07 1.86
CA LYS A 187 21.21 18.86 1.73
C LYS A 187 21.97 20.17 1.62
N GLY A 188 21.27 21.32 1.58
CA GLY A 188 21.86 22.64 1.36
C GLY A 188 22.05 22.93 -0.14
N VAL A 189 21.30 23.89 -0.66
CA VAL A 189 21.38 24.35 -2.06
C VAL A 189 22.04 25.73 -2.12
N ARG A 190 22.74 26.03 -3.24
CA ARG A 190 23.39 27.33 -3.50
C ARG A 190 24.37 27.82 -2.41
N GLY A 191 25.09 26.86 -1.76
CA GLY A 191 26.07 27.16 -0.72
C GLY A 191 25.47 27.38 0.69
N GLY A 192 24.20 27.05 0.89
CA GLY A 192 23.59 26.96 2.22
C GLY A 192 24.08 25.72 2.99
N ASP A 193 24.09 25.82 4.32
CA ASP A 193 24.39 24.67 5.19
C ASP A 193 23.32 23.57 5.06
N PRO A 194 23.68 22.29 5.08
CA PRO A 194 22.71 21.20 5.17
C PRO A 194 22.00 21.22 6.51
N VAL A 195 20.75 20.76 6.53
CA VAL A 195 19.99 20.63 7.80
C VAL A 195 20.48 19.42 8.60
N ASN A 196 20.28 19.45 9.91
CA ASN A 196 20.51 18.31 10.79
C ASN A 196 19.38 17.27 10.60
N ARG A 197 19.62 16.30 9.70
CA ARG A 197 18.66 15.23 9.37
C ARG A 197 18.33 14.36 10.58
N ASP A 198 19.32 14.12 11.46
CA ASP A 198 19.13 13.31 12.66
C ASP A 198 18.17 13.98 13.63
N ALA A 199 18.29 15.29 13.83
CA ALA A 199 17.37 16.05 14.68
C ALA A 199 15.92 16.06 14.12
N LEU A 200 15.76 16.11 12.80
CA LEU A 200 14.45 15.96 12.15
C LEU A 200 13.87 14.55 12.36
N ALA A 201 14.67 13.52 12.16
CA ALA A 201 14.26 12.14 12.36
C ALA A 201 13.87 11.84 13.81
N ASP A 202 14.64 12.37 14.77
CA ASP A 202 14.32 12.26 16.20
C ASP A 202 12.99 12.99 16.53
N THR A 203 12.75 14.17 15.96
CA THR A 203 11.48 14.89 16.18
C THR A 203 10.30 14.12 15.59
N LEU A 204 10.43 13.57 14.39
CA LEU A 204 9.41 12.70 13.76
C LEU A 204 9.10 11.46 14.61
N ALA A 205 10.13 10.77 15.11
CA ALA A 205 9.96 9.59 15.97
C ALA A 205 9.25 9.94 17.29
N ARG A 206 9.56 11.10 17.90
CA ARG A 206 8.91 11.58 19.13
C ARG A 206 7.44 11.95 18.89
N VAL A 207 7.13 12.64 17.78
CA VAL A 207 5.74 12.92 17.37
C VAL A 207 4.97 11.62 17.16
N SER A 208 5.59 10.67 16.49
CA SER A 208 5.01 9.35 16.25
C SER A 208 4.70 8.60 17.54
N GLN A 209 5.63 8.61 18.50
CA GLN A 209 5.43 7.97 19.80
C GLN A 209 4.32 8.69 20.60
N LEU A 210 4.30 10.02 20.61
CA LEU A 210 3.29 10.81 21.29
C LEU A 210 1.87 10.46 20.85
N VAL A 211 1.61 10.44 19.54
CA VAL A 211 0.26 10.13 19.02
C VAL A 211 -0.11 8.64 19.11
N THR A 212 0.87 7.78 19.32
CA THR A 212 0.67 6.36 19.62
C THR A 212 0.28 6.14 21.08
N ASP A 213 0.96 6.84 22.01
CA ASP A 213 0.69 6.75 23.45
C ASP A 213 -0.64 7.42 23.84
N PHE A 214 -1.07 8.43 23.08
CA PHE A 214 -2.30 9.18 23.32
C PHE A 214 -3.23 9.16 22.09
N PRO A 215 -4.00 8.09 21.91
CA PRO A 215 -4.87 7.94 20.75
C PRO A 215 -5.95 9.02 20.63
N GLU A 216 -6.29 9.73 21.71
CA GLU A 216 -7.17 10.89 21.70
C GLU A 216 -6.59 12.11 20.97
N ILE A 217 -5.29 12.21 20.73
CA ILE A 217 -4.69 13.24 19.87
C ILE A 217 -5.00 12.87 18.43
N THR A 218 -5.94 13.55 17.80
CA THR A 218 -6.39 13.25 16.42
C THR A 218 -5.60 14.00 15.37
N GLU A 219 -5.07 15.18 15.71
CA GLU A 219 -4.23 15.99 14.85
C GLU A 219 -3.12 16.65 15.69
N LEU A 220 -1.90 16.64 15.17
CA LEU A 220 -0.76 17.38 15.68
C LEU A 220 -0.08 18.05 14.49
N ASP A 221 0.17 19.36 14.58
CA ASP A 221 0.84 20.15 13.54
C ASP A 221 1.93 21.01 14.17
N LEU A 222 3.17 20.73 13.78
CA LEU A 222 4.35 21.54 14.05
C LEU A 222 4.68 22.31 12.79
N ASN A 223 4.26 23.58 12.68
CA ASN A 223 4.33 24.36 11.45
C ASN A 223 4.49 25.86 11.71
N PRO A 224 5.65 26.44 11.37
CA PRO A 224 6.82 25.80 10.81
C PRO A 224 7.76 25.15 11.86
N VAL A 225 8.53 24.15 11.42
CA VAL A 225 9.73 23.70 12.10
C VAL A 225 10.94 24.29 11.37
N PHE A 226 11.78 25.01 12.09
CA PHE A 226 13.04 25.55 11.56
C PHE A 226 14.14 24.51 11.70
N ALA A 227 14.57 23.95 10.57
CA ALA A 227 15.66 22.99 10.49
C ALA A 227 16.96 23.69 10.10
N THR A 228 17.98 23.61 10.96
CA THR A 228 19.31 24.16 10.76
C THR A 228 20.35 23.04 10.83
N LYS A 229 21.63 23.33 10.63
CA LYS A 229 22.72 22.39 10.89
C LYS A 229 22.84 21.98 12.37
N ASP A 230 22.35 22.83 13.28
CA ASP A 230 22.47 22.62 14.72
C ASP A 230 21.28 21.85 15.32
N GLY A 231 20.13 21.79 14.62
CA GLY A 231 18.95 21.11 15.10
C GLY A 231 17.65 21.45 14.36
N ALA A 232 16.53 21.02 14.93
CA ALA A 232 15.19 21.32 14.46
C ALA A 232 14.32 21.82 15.62
N VAL A 233 13.65 22.97 15.45
CA VAL A 233 12.85 23.62 16.50
C VAL A 233 11.48 24.02 15.95
N ALA A 234 10.40 23.57 16.57
CA ALA A 234 9.04 23.88 16.16
C ALA A 234 8.62 25.28 16.69
N ALA A 235 8.33 26.21 15.79
CA ALA A 235 7.94 27.57 16.12
C ALA A 235 6.46 27.72 16.47
N ASP A 236 5.61 26.85 16.01
CA ASP A 236 4.19 26.77 16.42
C ASP A 236 3.76 25.31 16.59
N VAL A 237 2.83 25.12 17.54
CA VAL A 237 2.32 23.79 17.90
C VAL A 237 0.80 23.88 17.97
N ARG A 238 0.13 23.03 17.21
CA ARG A 238 -1.31 22.84 17.27
C ARG A 238 -1.63 21.38 17.55
N ILE A 239 -2.44 21.13 18.59
CA ILE A 239 -2.89 19.78 18.94
C ILE A 239 -4.40 19.79 19.07
N VAL A 240 -5.06 18.90 18.33
CA VAL A 240 -6.50 18.65 18.37
C VAL A 240 -6.75 17.29 19.01
N VAL A 241 -7.76 17.21 19.84
CA VAL A 241 -8.12 16.02 20.60
C VAL A 241 -9.58 15.64 20.39
N ASP A 242 -9.83 14.34 20.35
CA ASP A 242 -11.15 13.75 20.43
C ASP A 242 -11.13 12.66 21.52
N PHE A 243 -11.94 12.85 22.55
CA PHE A 243 -12.03 11.91 23.67
C PHE A 243 -13.07 10.81 23.47
N GLU A 244 -13.80 10.85 22.35
CA GLU A 244 -14.76 9.81 21.95
C GLU A 244 -14.11 8.73 21.06
N VAL A 245 -12.87 8.39 21.32
CA VAL A 245 -12.14 7.38 20.53
C VAL A 245 -12.91 6.06 20.53
N ARG A 246 -13.34 5.66 19.36
CA ARG A 246 -14.01 4.37 19.19
C ARG A 246 -12.94 3.27 19.26
N PRO A 247 -13.15 2.26 20.13
CA PRO A 247 -12.24 1.13 20.17
C PRO A 247 -12.23 0.42 18.81
N SER A 248 -11.04 0.00 18.37
CA SER A 248 -10.88 -0.85 17.20
C SER A 248 -11.69 -2.14 17.39
N ARG A 249 -12.31 -2.65 16.32
CA ARG A 249 -13.04 -3.92 16.39
C ARG A 249 -12.07 -5.03 16.79
N PRO A 250 -12.45 -5.89 17.76
CA PRO A 250 -11.65 -7.06 18.08
C PRO A 250 -11.53 -7.93 16.83
N ARG A 251 -10.29 -8.27 16.46
CA ARG A 251 -9.99 -9.13 15.30
C ARG A 251 -9.76 -10.56 15.75
N PRO A 252 -10.11 -11.54 14.90
CA PRO A 252 -9.71 -12.93 15.14
C PRO A 252 -8.18 -13.03 15.15
N SER A 253 -7.65 -13.99 15.93
CA SER A 253 -6.22 -14.29 15.89
C SER A 253 -5.81 -14.84 14.52
N GLN A 254 -4.53 -14.72 14.17
CA GLN A 254 -3.99 -15.28 12.92
C GLN A 254 -4.33 -16.76 12.77
N GLU A 255 -4.23 -17.54 13.83
CA GLU A 255 -4.55 -18.96 13.84
C GLU A 255 -6.05 -19.21 13.56
N ALA A 256 -6.94 -18.41 14.15
CA ALA A 256 -8.37 -18.49 13.91
C ALA A 256 -8.72 -18.16 12.45
N ILE A 257 -8.08 -17.13 11.87
CA ILE A 257 -8.23 -16.76 10.45
C ILE A 257 -7.80 -17.93 9.56
N VAL A 258 -6.59 -18.46 9.76
CA VAL A 258 -6.05 -19.58 8.96
C VAL A 258 -6.93 -20.82 9.08
N THR A 259 -7.40 -21.15 10.27
CA THR A 259 -8.30 -22.29 10.51
C THR A 259 -9.59 -22.13 9.74
N ALA A 260 -10.24 -20.98 9.84
CA ALA A 260 -11.49 -20.69 9.14
C ALA A 260 -11.30 -20.66 7.61
N MET A 261 -10.24 -20.00 7.13
CA MET A 261 -9.95 -19.95 5.70
C MET A 261 -9.62 -21.33 5.12
N ASN A 262 -8.96 -22.22 5.87
CA ASN A 262 -8.77 -23.60 5.44
C ASN A 262 -10.10 -24.34 5.25
N ARG A 263 -11.12 -24.09 6.10
CA ARG A 263 -12.45 -24.69 5.92
C ARG A 263 -13.16 -24.18 4.65
N ILE A 264 -12.89 -22.93 4.25
CA ILE A 264 -13.47 -22.36 3.02
C ILE A 264 -12.68 -22.81 1.78
N MET A 265 -11.35 -22.72 1.80
CA MET A 265 -10.50 -22.98 0.63
C MET A 265 -10.22 -24.47 0.39
N ARG A 266 -10.24 -25.29 1.44
CA ARG A 266 -9.95 -26.72 1.41
C ARG A 266 -11.05 -27.55 2.09
N PRO A 267 -12.32 -27.34 1.74
CA PRO A 267 -13.42 -28.04 2.38
C PRO A 267 -13.38 -29.54 2.04
N GLU A 268 -13.78 -30.39 2.98
CA GLU A 268 -14.09 -31.79 2.73
C GLU A 268 -15.52 -31.97 2.23
N ALA A 269 -16.42 -31.03 2.58
CA ALA A 269 -17.80 -31.03 2.15
C ALA A 269 -18.31 -29.61 1.87
N VAL A 270 -19.00 -29.47 0.74
CA VAL A 270 -19.62 -28.20 0.29
C VAL A 270 -21.12 -28.39 0.13
N ALA A 271 -21.92 -27.51 0.76
CA ALA A 271 -23.34 -27.38 0.46
C ALA A 271 -23.56 -26.27 -0.59
N VAL A 272 -24.42 -26.51 -1.58
CA VAL A 272 -24.84 -25.49 -2.55
C VAL A 272 -26.30 -25.15 -2.29
N ILE A 273 -26.54 -24.03 -1.60
CA ILE A 273 -27.89 -23.56 -1.25
C ILE A 273 -28.46 -22.80 -2.45
N GLY A 274 -29.56 -23.33 -3.01
CA GLY A 274 -30.14 -22.89 -4.28
C GLY A 274 -29.54 -23.62 -5.48
N ALA A 275 -29.01 -24.81 -5.29
CA ALA A 275 -28.59 -25.68 -6.37
C ALA A 275 -29.73 -25.91 -7.38
N SER A 276 -29.41 -26.11 -8.66
CA SER A 276 -30.42 -26.28 -9.72
C SER A 276 -29.93 -27.22 -10.82
N SER A 277 -30.85 -27.95 -11.43
CA SER A 277 -30.62 -28.69 -12.69
C SER A 277 -30.91 -27.83 -13.92
N GLU A 278 -31.51 -26.65 -13.76
CA GLU A 278 -31.91 -25.75 -14.85
C GLU A 278 -30.72 -24.92 -15.33
N ASP A 279 -30.43 -25.02 -16.65
CA ASP A 279 -29.37 -24.23 -17.27
C ASP A 279 -29.65 -22.71 -17.18
N GLY A 280 -28.60 -21.93 -17.02
CA GLY A 280 -28.71 -20.47 -16.85
C GLY A 280 -28.97 -20.00 -15.40
N LYS A 281 -29.20 -20.92 -14.48
CA LYS A 281 -29.27 -20.59 -13.06
C LYS A 281 -27.87 -20.58 -12.41
N ILE A 282 -27.62 -19.62 -11.52
CA ILE A 282 -26.34 -19.53 -10.79
C ILE A 282 -26.04 -20.85 -10.05
N GLY A 283 -27.01 -21.41 -9.35
CA GLY A 283 -26.82 -22.69 -8.64
C GLY A 283 -26.52 -23.88 -9.55
N ASN A 284 -26.99 -23.87 -10.81
CA ASN A 284 -26.59 -24.86 -11.81
C ASN A 284 -25.13 -24.69 -12.22
N SER A 285 -24.70 -23.45 -12.50
CA SER A 285 -23.31 -23.15 -12.88
C SER A 285 -22.33 -23.53 -11.77
N VAL A 286 -22.64 -23.20 -10.50
CA VAL A 286 -21.83 -23.60 -9.35
C VAL A 286 -21.71 -25.12 -9.24
N MET A 287 -22.83 -25.84 -9.35
CA MET A 287 -22.83 -27.31 -9.32
C MET A 287 -21.98 -27.89 -10.44
N LYS A 288 -22.18 -27.45 -11.69
CA LYS A 288 -21.41 -27.90 -12.85
C LYS A 288 -19.91 -27.61 -12.68
N ASN A 289 -19.53 -26.43 -12.16
CA ASN A 289 -18.15 -26.06 -11.96
C ASN A 289 -17.47 -26.91 -10.87
N LEU A 290 -18.15 -27.24 -9.80
CA LEU A 290 -17.62 -28.14 -8.76
C LEU A 290 -17.40 -29.54 -9.33
N ILE A 291 -18.37 -30.07 -10.08
CA ILE A 291 -18.32 -31.41 -10.68
C ILE A 291 -17.22 -31.47 -11.77
N ASN A 292 -17.28 -30.56 -12.73
CA ASN A 292 -16.36 -30.55 -13.88
C ASN A 292 -14.94 -30.12 -13.48
N GLY A 293 -14.78 -29.29 -12.45
CA GLY A 293 -13.49 -28.92 -11.86
C GLY A 293 -12.79 -30.07 -11.16
N GLY A 294 -13.50 -31.19 -10.96
CA GLY A 294 -12.95 -32.41 -10.36
C GLY A 294 -12.74 -32.29 -8.85
N TYR A 295 -13.58 -31.50 -8.18
CA TYR A 295 -13.59 -31.44 -6.70
C TYR A 295 -13.82 -32.84 -6.12
N LYS A 296 -13.02 -33.22 -5.12
CA LYS A 296 -13.01 -34.58 -4.58
C LYS A 296 -13.80 -34.77 -3.27
N GLY A 297 -14.20 -33.64 -2.64
CA GLY A 297 -15.02 -33.65 -1.43
C GLY A 297 -16.48 -33.95 -1.72
N GLN A 298 -17.30 -33.99 -0.66
CA GLN A 298 -18.75 -34.21 -0.77
C GLN A 298 -19.44 -32.94 -1.27
N ILE A 299 -20.41 -33.10 -2.19
CA ILE A 299 -21.25 -32.01 -2.66
C ILE A 299 -22.68 -32.29 -2.21
N TYR A 300 -23.28 -31.37 -1.49
CA TYR A 300 -24.65 -31.46 -0.98
C TYR A 300 -25.53 -30.37 -1.63
N PRO A 301 -26.29 -30.68 -2.70
CA PRO A 301 -27.26 -29.74 -3.24
C PRO A 301 -28.40 -29.50 -2.25
N ILE A 302 -28.70 -28.22 -2.00
CA ILE A 302 -29.84 -27.83 -1.15
C ILE A 302 -30.90 -27.16 -2.01
N HIS A 303 -32.11 -27.77 -2.06
CA HIS A 303 -33.20 -27.27 -2.88
C HIS A 303 -34.57 -27.67 -2.24
N PRO A 304 -35.55 -26.74 -2.12
CA PRO A 304 -36.76 -26.98 -1.37
C PRO A 304 -37.72 -28.06 -1.93
N LYS A 305 -37.54 -28.42 -3.21
CA LYS A 305 -38.46 -29.31 -3.94
C LYS A 305 -37.81 -30.49 -4.63
N ALA A 306 -36.54 -30.35 -5.05
CA ALA A 306 -35.88 -31.42 -5.80
C ALA A 306 -35.34 -32.50 -4.84
N ASP A 307 -35.40 -33.76 -5.26
CA ASP A 307 -34.82 -34.90 -4.53
C ASP A 307 -33.42 -35.25 -5.12
N GLU A 308 -33.13 -34.81 -6.35
CA GLU A 308 -31.86 -35.02 -7.04
C GLU A 308 -31.52 -33.82 -7.92
N ILE A 309 -30.24 -33.42 -7.98
CA ILE A 309 -29.69 -32.39 -8.85
C ILE A 309 -28.38 -32.86 -9.48
N LEU A 310 -28.34 -32.96 -10.82
CA LEU A 310 -27.15 -33.36 -11.60
C LEU A 310 -26.52 -34.68 -11.09
N GLY A 311 -27.36 -35.65 -10.71
CA GLY A 311 -26.92 -36.97 -10.21
C GLY A 311 -26.55 -37.01 -8.71
N TYR A 312 -26.71 -35.92 -8.00
CA TYR A 312 -26.47 -35.82 -6.55
C TYR A 312 -27.79 -35.77 -5.80
N LYS A 313 -27.90 -36.53 -4.71
CA LYS A 313 -29.04 -36.45 -3.80
C LYS A 313 -29.18 -35.05 -3.25
N ALA A 314 -30.33 -34.42 -3.42
CA ALA A 314 -30.64 -33.11 -2.89
C ALA A 314 -31.36 -33.20 -1.52
N TYR A 315 -31.17 -32.17 -0.72
CA TYR A 315 -31.76 -32.03 0.62
C TYR A 315 -32.59 -30.75 0.68
N LYS A 316 -33.63 -30.73 1.50
CA LYS A 316 -34.50 -29.54 1.63
C LYS A 316 -33.89 -28.44 2.46
N SER A 317 -33.05 -28.80 3.43
CA SER A 317 -32.29 -27.91 4.30
C SER A 317 -30.89 -28.49 4.53
N VAL A 318 -29.95 -27.65 4.87
CA VAL A 318 -28.59 -28.07 5.33
C VAL A 318 -28.67 -28.93 6.58
N LYS A 319 -29.75 -28.80 7.39
CA LYS A 319 -30.01 -29.59 8.61
C LYS A 319 -30.30 -31.06 8.31
N ASP A 320 -30.84 -31.34 7.12
CA ASP A 320 -31.22 -32.72 6.71
C ASP A 320 -29.98 -33.49 6.18
N VAL A 321 -28.85 -32.81 5.95
CA VAL A 321 -27.62 -33.45 5.49
C VAL A 321 -27.03 -34.32 6.60
N PRO A 322 -26.74 -35.62 6.34
CA PRO A 322 -26.31 -36.54 7.40
C PRO A 322 -24.88 -36.28 7.91
N GLY A 323 -24.03 -35.62 7.09
CA GLY A 323 -22.63 -35.36 7.42
C GLY A 323 -22.34 -33.95 7.92
N THR A 324 -21.06 -33.67 8.18
CA THR A 324 -20.56 -32.33 8.42
C THR A 324 -20.41 -31.56 7.11
N ILE A 325 -20.51 -30.25 7.17
CA ILE A 325 -20.34 -29.34 6.03
C ILE A 325 -19.33 -28.29 6.46
N ASP A 326 -18.29 -28.06 5.65
CA ASP A 326 -17.26 -27.07 5.93
C ASP A 326 -17.63 -25.69 5.38
N THR A 327 -18.28 -25.68 4.20
CA THR A 327 -18.62 -24.44 3.51
C THR A 327 -19.97 -24.53 2.83
N ALA A 328 -20.78 -23.50 2.97
CA ALA A 328 -22.04 -23.34 2.25
C ALA A 328 -21.92 -22.23 1.20
N VAL A 329 -22.21 -22.55 -0.08
CA VAL A 329 -22.26 -21.60 -1.18
C VAL A 329 -23.70 -21.20 -1.46
N PHE A 330 -24.00 -19.90 -1.35
CA PHE A 330 -25.35 -19.37 -1.48
C PHE A 330 -25.60 -18.86 -2.90
N ALA A 331 -26.58 -19.46 -3.57
CA ALA A 331 -27.07 -19.07 -4.89
C ALA A 331 -28.61 -18.81 -4.86
N ILE A 332 -29.07 -18.11 -3.84
CA ILE A 332 -30.47 -17.78 -3.57
C ILE A 332 -30.67 -16.26 -3.52
N PRO A 333 -31.89 -15.72 -3.74
CA PRO A 333 -32.15 -14.29 -3.59
C PRO A 333 -31.86 -13.76 -2.17
N ALA A 334 -31.36 -12.51 -2.07
CA ALA A 334 -30.93 -11.89 -0.81
C ALA A 334 -31.89 -12.03 0.36
N LYS A 335 -33.20 -11.88 0.12
CA LYS A 335 -34.26 -11.99 1.14
C LYS A 335 -34.35 -13.34 1.86
N PHE A 336 -33.73 -14.39 1.32
CA PHE A 336 -33.70 -15.72 1.93
C PHE A 336 -32.36 -16.05 2.61
N VAL A 337 -31.33 -15.19 2.43
CA VAL A 337 -29.97 -15.47 2.93
C VAL A 337 -29.92 -15.54 4.44
N ALA A 338 -30.55 -14.58 5.16
CA ALA A 338 -30.55 -14.56 6.62
C ALA A 338 -31.12 -15.84 7.23
N GLY A 339 -32.29 -16.31 6.74
CA GLY A 339 -32.88 -17.56 7.21
C GLY A 339 -31.98 -18.77 6.95
N ALA A 340 -31.39 -18.88 5.76
CA ALA A 340 -30.50 -19.99 5.44
C ALA A 340 -29.19 -19.95 6.24
N LEU A 341 -28.65 -18.74 6.56
CA LEU A 341 -27.50 -18.60 7.46
C LEU A 341 -27.78 -19.07 8.88
N ILE A 342 -29.01 -18.82 9.41
CA ILE A 342 -29.40 -19.36 10.71
C ILE A 342 -29.36 -20.88 10.68
N GLU A 343 -29.92 -21.53 9.65
CA GLU A 343 -29.86 -22.98 9.50
C GLU A 343 -28.42 -23.51 9.41
N CYS A 344 -27.53 -22.78 8.69
CA CYS A 344 -26.10 -23.09 8.66
C CYS A 344 -25.47 -22.99 10.06
N GLY A 345 -25.83 -21.97 10.84
CA GLY A 345 -25.36 -21.81 12.21
C GLY A 345 -25.82 -22.93 13.15
N GLU A 346 -27.08 -23.33 13.06
CA GLU A 346 -27.64 -24.46 13.81
C GLU A 346 -26.99 -25.80 13.42
N LYS A 347 -26.51 -25.92 12.17
CA LYS A 347 -25.75 -27.06 11.66
C LYS A 347 -24.26 -26.97 11.97
N ALA A 348 -23.78 -25.88 12.57
CA ALA A 348 -22.38 -25.58 12.87
C ALA A 348 -21.46 -25.55 11.62
N ILE A 349 -21.95 -24.98 10.52
CA ILE A 349 -21.18 -24.77 9.29
C ILE A 349 -20.28 -23.52 9.49
N PRO A 350 -18.94 -23.63 9.41
CA PRO A 350 -18.06 -22.54 9.78
C PRO A 350 -17.83 -21.49 8.68
N GLY A 351 -18.14 -21.79 7.41
CA GLY A 351 -17.90 -20.91 6.27
C GLY A 351 -19.11 -20.72 5.37
N ALA A 352 -19.37 -19.49 4.94
CA ALA A 352 -20.42 -19.14 4.00
C ALA A 352 -19.89 -18.25 2.87
N VAL A 353 -20.19 -18.63 1.63
CA VAL A 353 -19.82 -17.92 0.40
C VAL A 353 -21.08 -17.32 -0.20
N LEU A 354 -21.24 -16.01 -0.10
CA LEU A 354 -22.48 -15.31 -0.40
C LEU A 354 -22.43 -14.68 -1.80
N ILE A 355 -22.89 -15.42 -2.81
CA ILE A 355 -22.93 -14.93 -4.20
C ILE A 355 -24.00 -13.82 -4.39
N PRO A 356 -25.17 -13.85 -3.76
CA PRO A 356 -26.26 -12.91 -4.02
C PRO A 356 -25.86 -11.44 -3.85
N SER A 357 -26.41 -10.58 -4.74
CA SER A 357 -26.51 -9.14 -4.56
C SER A 357 -27.84 -8.74 -3.93
N GLY A 358 -28.00 -7.48 -3.54
CA GLY A 358 -29.20 -6.94 -2.90
C GLY A 358 -29.00 -6.55 -1.44
N PHE A 359 -27.78 -6.17 -1.09
CA PHE A 359 -27.33 -5.70 0.23
C PHE A 359 -26.88 -4.24 0.18
N ALA A 360 -25.81 -3.87 0.86
CA ALA A 360 -25.36 -2.47 0.96
C ALA A 360 -25.10 -1.80 -0.39
N GLU A 361 -24.64 -2.53 -1.42
CA GLU A 361 -24.43 -2.01 -2.77
C GLU A 361 -25.74 -1.53 -3.46
N THR A 362 -26.91 -1.94 -2.95
CA THR A 362 -28.23 -1.47 -3.40
C THR A 362 -28.95 -0.60 -2.36
N GLY A 363 -28.22 -0.15 -1.31
CA GLY A 363 -28.78 0.65 -0.20
C GLY A 363 -29.43 -0.18 0.92
N ASN A 364 -29.39 -1.51 0.86
CA ASN A 364 -29.91 -2.39 1.91
C ASN A 364 -28.83 -2.67 2.97
N GLU A 365 -28.43 -1.63 3.70
CA GLU A 365 -27.44 -1.75 4.77
C GLU A 365 -27.96 -2.56 5.97
N GLU A 366 -29.25 -2.50 6.24
CA GLU A 366 -29.88 -3.26 7.33
C GLU A 366 -29.77 -4.77 7.10
N GLY A 367 -30.09 -5.24 5.89
CA GLY A 367 -29.92 -6.64 5.51
C GLY A 367 -28.46 -7.10 5.60
N GLN A 368 -27.51 -6.22 5.27
CA GLN A 368 -26.09 -6.55 5.42
C GLN A 368 -25.66 -6.64 6.89
N ARG A 369 -26.14 -5.74 7.75
CA ARG A 369 -25.89 -5.82 9.20
C ARG A 369 -26.51 -7.09 9.81
N GLU A 370 -27.72 -7.46 9.39
CA GLU A 370 -28.38 -8.68 9.86
C GLU A 370 -27.53 -9.93 9.58
N ILE A 371 -27.05 -10.12 8.34
CA ILE A 371 -26.21 -11.28 8.02
C ILE A 371 -24.86 -11.27 8.78
N GLN A 372 -24.27 -10.10 9.02
CA GLN A 372 -23.06 -9.97 9.84
C GLN A 372 -23.31 -10.37 11.31
N GLU A 373 -24.44 -9.99 11.87
CA GLU A 373 -24.82 -10.36 13.23
C GLU A 373 -25.06 -11.87 13.37
N ILE A 374 -25.72 -12.47 12.37
CA ILE A 374 -25.90 -13.93 12.30
C ILE A 374 -24.56 -14.64 12.22
N GLY A 375 -23.66 -14.17 11.32
CA GLY A 375 -22.32 -14.72 11.18
C GLY A 375 -21.54 -14.68 12.50
N ARG A 376 -21.58 -13.56 13.21
CA ARG A 376 -20.94 -13.42 14.54
C ARG A 376 -21.56 -14.31 15.58
N LYS A 377 -22.89 -14.36 15.65
CA LYS A 377 -23.64 -15.17 16.62
C LYS A 377 -23.31 -16.65 16.52
N TYR A 378 -23.19 -17.17 15.31
CA TYR A 378 -22.97 -18.59 15.04
C TYR A 378 -21.51 -18.92 14.70
N ASN A 379 -20.60 -17.93 14.75
CA ASN A 379 -19.19 -18.07 14.37
C ASN A 379 -19.00 -18.59 12.94
N ILE A 380 -19.79 -18.06 11.99
CA ILE A 380 -19.67 -18.34 10.57
C ILE A 380 -18.86 -17.23 9.91
N ARG A 381 -17.78 -17.57 9.20
CA ARG A 381 -17.03 -16.59 8.40
C ARG A 381 -17.74 -16.38 7.06
N LEU A 382 -17.92 -15.10 6.68
CA LEU A 382 -18.70 -14.69 5.52
C LEU A 382 -17.79 -14.13 4.43
N MET A 383 -17.75 -14.78 3.26
CA MET A 383 -17.11 -14.26 2.04
C MET A 383 -18.19 -13.61 1.16
N GLY A 384 -18.05 -12.32 0.85
CA GLY A 384 -19.04 -11.54 0.13
C GLY A 384 -19.92 -10.71 1.08
N PRO A 385 -21.20 -10.42 0.79
CA PRO A 385 -21.99 -10.82 -0.39
C PRO A 385 -21.63 -10.09 -1.67
N ASN A 386 -22.42 -10.30 -2.73
CA ASN A 386 -22.26 -9.65 -4.03
C ASN A 386 -20.93 -10.04 -4.71
N ILE A 387 -20.68 -11.34 -4.86
CA ILE A 387 -19.47 -11.90 -5.46
C ILE A 387 -19.76 -12.88 -6.58
N TYR A 388 -18.77 -13.12 -7.41
CA TYR A 388 -18.83 -14.19 -8.43
C TYR A 388 -18.45 -15.57 -7.88
N GLY A 389 -18.13 -15.70 -6.60
CA GLY A 389 -17.59 -16.91 -5.99
C GLY A 389 -16.07 -16.89 -5.95
N PHE A 390 -15.46 -18.07 -5.96
CA PHE A 390 -14.01 -18.20 -5.92
C PHE A 390 -13.50 -19.53 -6.53
N TYR A 391 -12.21 -19.53 -6.88
CA TYR A 391 -11.43 -20.72 -7.23
C TYR A 391 -10.35 -20.97 -6.18
N TYR A 392 -10.10 -22.22 -5.87
CA TYR A 392 -8.88 -22.64 -5.20
C TYR A 392 -8.38 -23.93 -5.87
N THR A 393 -7.41 -23.78 -6.76
CA THR A 393 -7.00 -24.82 -7.69
C THR A 393 -6.28 -26.01 -7.04
N PRO A 394 -5.55 -25.86 -5.90
CA PRO A 394 -4.96 -27.00 -5.22
C PRO A 394 -5.97 -28.04 -4.74
N SER A 395 -7.20 -27.61 -4.38
CA SER A 395 -8.30 -28.48 -3.98
C SER A 395 -9.24 -28.85 -5.14
N ASN A 396 -8.94 -28.44 -6.37
CA ASN A 396 -9.88 -28.50 -7.52
C ASN A 396 -11.22 -27.80 -7.24
N LEU A 397 -11.24 -26.88 -6.31
CA LEU A 397 -12.45 -26.19 -5.88
C LEU A 397 -12.77 -25.05 -6.83
N CYS A 398 -13.92 -25.16 -7.51
CA CYS A 398 -14.42 -24.16 -8.44
C CYS A 398 -15.84 -23.74 -8.00
N ALA A 399 -15.92 -23.00 -6.90
CA ALA A 399 -17.18 -22.57 -6.28
C ALA A 399 -17.63 -21.21 -6.84
N THR A 400 -17.91 -21.14 -8.13
CA THR A 400 -18.29 -19.93 -8.86
C THR A 400 -19.30 -20.22 -9.96
N PHE A 401 -20.01 -19.20 -10.40
CA PHE A 401 -20.83 -19.25 -11.62
C PHE A 401 -20.11 -18.76 -12.88
N CYS A 402 -18.85 -18.33 -12.74
CA CYS A 402 -18.03 -17.89 -13.87
C CYS A 402 -17.41 -19.07 -14.62
N THR A 403 -16.75 -18.79 -15.74
CA THR A 403 -15.98 -19.78 -16.47
C THR A 403 -14.87 -20.35 -15.59
N ALA A 404 -14.67 -21.68 -15.63
CA ALA A 404 -13.63 -22.33 -14.85
C ALA A 404 -12.20 -21.91 -15.30
N TYR A 405 -11.21 -22.09 -14.40
CA TYR A 405 -9.80 -21.89 -14.73
C TYR A 405 -9.27 -22.98 -15.68
N ASP A 406 -8.25 -22.65 -16.48
CA ASP A 406 -7.60 -23.61 -17.39
C ASP A 406 -6.29 -24.15 -16.82
N VAL A 407 -5.49 -23.28 -16.14
CA VAL A 407 -4.13 -23.62 -15.71
C VAL A 407 -3.99 -23.45 -14.20
N LYS A 408 -3.54 -24.50 -13.53
CA LYS A 408 -3.11 -24.45 -12.13
C LYS A 408 -1.73 -23.82 -12.02
N GLY A 409 -1.49 -23.06 -10.98
CA GLY A 409 -0.20 -22.43 -10.73
C GLY A 409 -0.13 -21.75 -9.38
N SER A 410 0.63 -20.68 -9.28
CA SER A 410 1.02 -20.11 -7.99
C SER A 410 0.59 -18.65 -7.76
N ALA A 411 -0.20 -18.06 -8.67
CA ALA A 411 -0.71 -16.70 -8.46
C ALA A 411 -2.08 -16.75 -7.75
N ALA A 412 -2.19 -16.10 -6.59
CA ALA A 412 -3.46 -15.85 -5.92
C ALA A 412 -3.94 -14.44 -6.25
N LEU A 413 -5.15 -14.33 -6.80
CA LEU A 413 -5.75 -13.06 -7.16
C LEU A 413 -7.05 -12.84 -6.40
N SER A 414 -7.35 -11.58 -6.06
CA SER A 414 -8.65 -11.22 -5.51
C SER A 414 -9.17 -9.92 -6.11
N SER A 415 -10.48 -9.77 -6.13
CA SER A 415 -11.12 -8.54 -6.57
C SER A 415 -12.35 -8.21 -5.74
N GLN A 416 -12.47 -6.97 -5.33
CA GLN A 416 -13.67 -6.42 -4.72
C GLN A 416 -14.77 -6.24 -5.77
N SER A 417 -14.40 -5.88 -7.00
CA SER A 417 -15.32 -5.65 -8.12
C SER A 417 -15.60 -6.94 -8.90
N GLY A 418 -16.88 -7.25 -9.16
CA GLY A 418 -17.30 -8.36 -10.00
C GLY A 418 -16.79 -8.24 -11.44
N GLY A 419 -16.90 -7.06 -12.05
CA GLY A 419 -16.44 -6.81 -13.42
C GLY A 419 -14.94 -6.96 -13.60
N ILE A 420 -14.15 -6.43 -12.65
CA ILE A 420 -12.68 -6.61 -12.65
C ILE A 420 -12.31 -8.07 -12.39
N GLY A 421 -13.05 -8.76 -11.51
CA GLY A 421 -12.87 -10.20 -11.28
C GLY A 421 -13.06 -11.03 -12.58
N MET A 422 -14.07 -10.68 -13.37
CA MET A 422 -14.28 -11.32 -14.68
C MET A 422 -13.13 -11.05 -15.66
N ALA A 423 -12.58 -9.83 -15.67
CA ALA A 423 -11.42 -9.50 -16.49
C ALA A 423 -10.17 -10.28 -16.03
N ILE A 424 -9.97 -10.46 -14.71
CA ILE A 424 -8.89 -11.30 -14.15
C ILE A 424 -9.03 -12.74 -14.63
N ILE A 425 -10.24 -13.32 -14.55
CA ILE A 425 -10.52 -14.68 -15.02
C ILE A 425 -10.23 -14.80 -16.53
N GLY A 426 -10.74 -13.86 -17.32
CA GLY A 426 -10.53 -13.84 -18.78
C GLY A 426 -9.05 -13.78 -19.15
N PHE A 427 -8.29 -12.88 -18.53
CA PHE A 427 -6.85 -12.78 -18.75
C PHE A 427 -6.09 -14.04 -18.33
N SER A 428 -6.38 -14.59 -17.15
CA SER A 428 -5.68 -15.78 -16.65
C SER A 428 -5.82 -16.96 -17.63
N ARG A 429 -6.95 -17.08 -18.29
CA ARG A 429 -7.21 -18.10 -19.30
C ARG A 429 -6.50 -17.79 -20.61
N SER A 430 -6.69 -16.60 -21.18
CA SER A 430 -6.09 -16.23 -22.48
C SER A 430 -4.56 -16.21 -22.43
N ALA A 431 -3.98 -15.74 -21.33
CA ALA A 431 -2.53 -15.71 -21.11
C ALA A 431 -1.96 -17.03 -20.56
N LYS A 432 -2.78 -18.06 -20.38
CA LYS A 432 -2.42 -19.35 -19.74
C LYS A 432 -1.67 -19.13 -18.40
N MET A 433 -2.07 -18.12 -17.66
CA MET A 433 -1.48 -17.81 -16.36
C MET A 433 -1.93 -18.83 -15.32
N GLY A 434 -0.97 -19.51 -14.71
CA GLY A 434 -1.25 -20.48 -13.65
C GLY A 434 -1.69 -19.80 -12.36
N VAL A 435 -2.91 -20.12 -11.88
CA VAL A 435 -3.48 -19.56 -10.66
C VAL A 435 -3.58 -20.59 -9.54
N SER A 436 -3.28 -20.18 -8.30
CA SER A 436 -3.62 -20.94 -7.09
C SER A 436 -5.02 -20.60 -6.60
N ALA A 437 -5.42 -19.33 -6.73
CA ALA A 437 -6.74 -18.85 -6.34
C ALA A 437 -7.18 -17.64 -7.18
N ILE A 438 -8.51 -17.50 -7.35
CA ILE A 438 -9.16 -16.24 -7.76
C ILE A 438 -10.38 -16.07 -6.84
N VAL A 439 -10.43 -14.98 -6.07
CA VAL A 439 -11.42 -14.78 -5.01
C VAL A 439 -12.21 -13.48 -5.23
N GLY A 440 -13.54 -13.58 -5.24
CA GLY A 440 -14.43 -12.43 -5.16
C GLY A 440 -14.61 -11.99 -3.70
N LEU A 441 -14.44 -10.69 -3.41
CA LEU A 441 -14.64 -10.12 -2.07
C LEU A 441 -15.95 -9.35 -1.95
N GLY A 442 -16.41 -8.68 -3.01
CA GLY A 442 -17.68 -7.94 -3.03
C GLY A 442 -17.79 -6.91 -1.92
N ASN A 443 -18.87 -6.97 -1.16
CA ASN A 443 -19.15 -6.00 -0.08
C ASN A 443 -18.28 -6.19 1.16
N LYS A 444 -17.51 -7.28 1.27
CA LYS A 444 -16.61 -7.56 2.41
C LYS A 444 -17.33 -7.45 3.76
N SER A 445 -18.34 -8.28 3.95
CA SER A 445 -19.11 -8.27 5.22
C SER A 445 -18.29 -8.74 6.42
N ASP A 446 -17.31 -9.64 6.19
CA ASP A 446 -16.43 -10.20 7.20
C ASP A 446 -15.03 -10.44 6.63
N ILE A 447 -14.88 -11.42 5.73
CA ILE A 447 -13.59 -11.73 5.09
C ILE A 447 -13.22 -10.60 4.13
N ASP A 448 -11.98 -10.12 4.26
CA ASP A 448 -11.42 -9.05 3.43
C ASP A 448 -9.99 -9.36 2.93
N GLU A 449 -9.28 -8.33 2.45
CA GLU A 449 -7.96 -8.46 1.84
C GLU A 449 -6.91 -9.05 2.78
N ASP A 450 -6.92 -8.70 4.04
CA ASP A 450 -5.90 -9.12 5.01
C ASP A 450 -6.16 -10.53 5.56
N ASP A 451 -7.41 -11.00 5.61
CA ASP A 451 -7.72 -12.42 5.86
C ASP A 451 -7.12 -13.30 4.73
N LEU A 452 -7.27 -12.87 3.47
CA LEU A 452 -6.68 -13.57 2.33
C LEU A 452 -5.15 -13.55 2.38
N LEU A 453 -4.54 -12.39 2.70
CA LEU A 453 -3.08 -12.30 2.88
C LEU A 453 -2.60 -13.26 3.98
N THR A 454 -3.31 -13.32 5.10
CA THR A 454 -2.99 -14.20 6.23
C THR A 454 -3.05 -15.67 5.84
N PHE A 455 -4.04 -16.08 5.07
CA PHE A 455 -4.15 -17.44 4.55
C PHE A 455 -3.05 -17.75 3.53
N PHE A 456 -2.87 -16.89 2.51
CA PHE A 456 -1.88 -17.12 1.45
C PHE A 456 -0.43 -16.98 1.92
N GLU A 457 -0.17 -16.34 3.05
CA GLU A 457 1.16 -16.35 3.67
C GLU A 457 1.66 -17.77 3.94
N GLN A 458 0.77 -18.64 4.40
CA GLN A 458 1.07 -20.02 4.80
C GLN A 458 0.79 -21.06 3.70
N ASP A 459 0.20 -20.63 2.58
CA ASP A 459 -0.14 -21.54 1.47
C ASP A 459 1.08 -21.77 0.56
N ASP A 460 1.69 -22.95 0.61
CA ASP A 460 2.86 -23.31 -0.21
C ASP A 460 2.57 -23.32 -1.71
N ASN A 461 1.29 -23.44 -2.12
CA ASN A 461 0.89 -23.37 -3.52
C ASN A 461 0.89 -21.94 -4.07
N THR A 462 0.89 -20.93 -3.19
CA THR A 462 0.86 -19.51 -3.57
C THR A 462 2.24 -18.89 -3.44
N LYS A 463 2.77 -18.32 -4.53
CA LYS A 463 4.06 -17.63 -4.57
C LYS A 463 3.94 -16.12 -4.73
N ILE A 464 2.79 -15.63 -5.15
CA ILE A 464 2.49 -14.21 -5.35
C ILE A 464 1.02 -13.94 -5.06
N ILE A 465 0.73 -12.77 -4.48
CA ILE A 465 -0.63 -12.34 -4.16
C ILE A 465 -0.90 -11.02 -4.87
N ALA A 466 -2.00 -10.95 -5.63
CA ALA A 466 -2.38 -9.75 -6.37
C ALA A 466 -3.85 -9.40 -6.07
N GLN A 467 -4.09 -8.18 -5.57
CA GLN A 467 -5.39 -7.75 -5.09
C GLN A 467 -5.85 -6.47 -5.79
N HIS A 468 -7.09 -6.47 -6.28
CA HIS A 468 -7.80 -5.27 -6.68
C HIS A 468 -8.75 -4.84 -5.57
N CYS A 469 -8.56 -3.64 -5.03
CA CYS A 469 -9.42 -3.07 -3.99
C CYS A 469 -9.91 -1.66 -4.37
N GLU A 470 -11.14 -1.35 -3.97
CA GLU A 470 -11.76 -0.03 -4.10
C GLU A 470 -11.61 0.76 -2.80
N ASP A 471 -11.64 0.08 -1.66
CA ASP A 471 -11.35 0.59 -0.32
C ASP A 471 -10.61 -0.46 0.52
N LEU A 472 -10.04 -0.05 1.64
CA LEU A 472 -9.60 -0.94 2.72
C LEU A 472 -10.42 -0.59 3.95
N LYS A 473 -11.27 -1.50 4.44
CA LYS A 473 -12.13 -1.26 5.61
C LYS A 473 -11.34 -1.09 6.90
N ASP A 474 -10.25 -1.85 7.02
CA ASP A 474 -9.26 -1.72 8.09
C ASP A 474 -7.87 -1.68 7.47
N GLY A 475 -7.49 -0.49 6.98
CA GLY A 475 -6.19 -0.28 6.35
C GLY A 475 -5.02 -0.51 7.30
N ARG A 476 -5.23 -0.28 8.61
CA ARG A 476 -4.20 -0.54 9.64
C ARG A 476 -3.86 -2.02 9.72
N ALA A 477 -4.86 -2.83 9.84
CA ALA A 477 -4.70 -4.26 9.92
C ALA A 477 -4.17 -4.86 8.61
N PHE A 478 -4.67 -4.38 7.46
CA PHE A 478 -4.08 -4.73 6.16
C PHE A 478 -2.58 -4.43 6.14
N ALA A 479 -2.16 -3.24 6.57
CA ALA A 479 -0.76 -2.84 6.56
C ALA A 479 0.11 -3.72 7.48
N GLU A 480 -0.37 -4.08 8.67
CA GLU A 480 0.33 -4.96 9.60
C GLU A 480 0.54 -6.36 9.02
N VAL A 481 -0.50 -6.92 8.39
CA VAL A 481 -0.41 -8.22 7.73
C VAL A 481 0.47 -8.13 6.48
N ALA A 482 0.28 -7.11 5.64
CA ALA A 482 1.05 -6.92 4.41
C ALA A 482 2.55 -6.76 4.70
N LYS A 483 2.94 -6.01 5.75
CA LYS A 483 4.36 -5.86 6.18
C LYS A 483 5.01 -7.20 6.50
N ARG A 484 4.25 -8.15 7.05
CA ARG A 484 4.73 -9.50 7.36
C ARG A 484 4.80 -10.38 6.12
N VAL A 485 3.74 -10.35 5.30
CA VAL A 485 3.61 -11.20 4.11
C VAL A 485 4.57 -10.78 3.01
N SER A 486 4.74 -9.48 2.76
CA SER A 486 5.62 -8.95 1.72
C SER A 486 7.09 -9.35 1.89
N LYS A 487 7.54 -9.64 3.12
CA LYS A 487 8.87 -10.19 3.37
C LYS A 487 9.06 -11.62 2.86
N LYS A 488 7.97 -12.35 2.66
CA LYS A 488 8.00 -13.77 2.22
C LYS A 488 7.56 -13.94 0.77
N LYS A 489 6.53 -13.18 0.38
CA LYS A 489 5.88 -13.30 -0.94
C LYS A 489 5.58 -11.91 -1.49
N PRO A 490 5.76 -11.66 -2.80
CA PRO A 490 5.33 -10.41 -3.41
C PRO A 490 3.82 -10.20 -3.21
N VAL A 491 3.45 -9.01 -2.70
CA VAL A 491 2.07 -8.53 -2.59
C VAL A 491 1.89 -7.36 -3.53
N ILE A 492 0.96 -7.48 -4.47
CA ILE A 492 0.66 -6.46 -5.48
C ILE A 492 -0.75 -5.96 -5.25
N VAL A 493 -0.94 -4.65 -5.24
CA VAL A 493 -2.26 -4.04 -5.05
C VAL A 493 -2.56 -3.02 -6.14
N LEU A 494 -3.70 -3.20 -6.80
CA LEU A 494 -4.33 -2.18 -7.62
C LEU A 494 -5.43 -1.50 -6.80
N LYS A 495 -5.13 -0.30 -6.27
CA LYS A 495 -6.11 0.53 -5.55
C LYS A 495 -6.86 1.42 -6.54
N ALA A 496 -8.16 1.21 -6.67
CA ALA A 496 -9.04 2.05 -7.47
C ALA A 496 -9.34 3.40 -6.78
N GLY A 497 -9.85 4.38 -7.54
CA GLY A 497 -10.20 5.69 -6.98
C GLY A 497 -9.00 6.60 -6.70
N ARG A 498 -7.93 6.52 -7.49
CA ARG A 498 -6.67 7.27 -7.33
C ARG A 498 -6.82 8.78 -7.55
N THR A 499 -7.63 9.19 -8.48
CA THR A 499 -7.87 10.61 -8.80
C THR A 499 -9.15 11.09 -8.14
N SER A 500 -9.33 12.42 -8.00
CA SER A 500 -10.57 12.99 -7.45
C SER A 500 -11.82 12.55 -8.22
N ALA A 501 -11.73 12.44 -9.55
CA ALA A 501 -12.81 11.90 -10.37
C ALA A 501 -13.05 10.40 -10.12
N GLY A 502 -11.98 9.61 -10.05
CA GLY A 502 -12.06 8.19 -9.73
C GLY A 502 -12.57 7.94 -8.30
N ALA A 503 -12.15 8.76 -7.34
CA ALA A 503 -12.60 8.74 -5.97
C ALA A 503 -14.12 8.97 -5.86
N LYS A 504 -14.64 9.98 -6.57
CA LYS A 504 -16.08 10.26 -6.66
C LYS A 504 -16.86 9.10 -7.30
N ALA A 505 -16.31 8.48 -8.35
CA ALA A 505 -16.92 7.32 -8.99
C ALA A 505 -16.94 6.09 -8.05
N ALA A 506 -15.85 5.79 -7.36
CA ALA A 506 -15.76 4.70 -6.38
C ALA A 506 -16.77 4.90 -5.24
N SER A 507 -16.85 6.10 -4.67
CA SER A 507 -17.81 6.45 -3.62
C SER A 507 -19.27 6.25 -4.07
N SER A 508 -19.59 6.59 -5.32
CA SER A 508 -20.93 6.37 -5.89
C SER A 508 -21.24 4.89 -6.12
N HIS A 509 -20.21 4.04 -6.31
CA HIS A 509 -20.37 2.62 -6.62
C HIS A 509 -20.43 1.75 -5.36
N THR A 510 -19.62 2.06 -4.36
CA THR A 510 -19.47 1.21 -3.15
C THR A 510 -20.00 1.87 -1.87
N GLY A 511 -20.36 3.14 -1.93
CA GLY A 511 -20.70 3.94 -0.73
C GLY A 511 -19.50 4.26 0.17
N ALA A 512 -18.30 3.81 -0.18
CA ALA A 512 -17.10 4.05 0.60
C ALA A 512 -16.54 5.47 0.36
N LEU A 513 -16.11 6.14 1.43
CA LEU A 513 -15.32 7.37 1.32
C LEU A 513 -13.96 7.03 0.72
N ALA A 514 -13.62 7.65 -0.41
CA ALA A 514 -12.31 7.48 -1.01
C ALA A 514 -11.27 8.24 -0.18
N GLY A 515 -10.35 7.52 0.44
CA GLY A 515 -9.22 8.08 1.17
C GLY A 515 -8.21 8.83 0.27
N ASN A 516 -7.30 9.58 0.89
CA ASN A 516 -6.24 10.29 0.18
C ASN A 516 -5.28 9.29 -0.48
N ASP A 517 -5.18 9.30 -1.81
CA ASP A 517 -4.35 8.38 -2.60
C ASP A 517 -2.86 8.41 -2.21
N ARG A 518 -2.35 9.57 -1.77
CA ARG A 518 -0.96 9.71 -1.29
C ARG A 518 -0.70 8.87 -0.05
N ILE A 519 -1.66 8.77 0.85
CA ILE A 519 -1.56 7.92 2.04
C ILE A 519 -1.42 6.45 1.63
N TYR A 520 -2.26 5.97 0.70
CA TYR A 520 -2.14 4.60 0.18
C TYR A 520 -0.77 4.34 -0.46
N GLU A 521 -0.26 5.29 -1.26
CA GLU A 521 1.05 5.17 -1.91
C GLU A 521 2.16 5.00 -0.88
N ASP A 522 2.17 5.89 0.11
CA ASP A 522 3.22 5.94 1.12
C ASP A 522 3.15 4.76 2.09
N VAL A 523 1.94 4.36 2.51
CA VAL A 523 1.74 3.18 3.36
C VAL A 523 2.12 1.90 2.62
N PHE A 524 1.70 1.73 1.36
CA PHE A 524 2.09 0.55 0.57
C PHE A 524 3.61 0.44 0.42
N LYS A 525 4.28 1.58 0.18
CA LYS A 525 5.75 1.64 0.14
C LYS A 525 6.37 1.22 1.48
N GLN A 526 5.84 1.72 2.60
CA GLN A 526 6.33 1.41 3.96
C GLN A 526 6.22 -0.09 4.29
N VAL A 527 5.15 -0.74 3.84
CA VAL A 527 4.90 -2.17 4.16
C VAL A 527 5.37 -3.14 3.06
N GLY A 528 6.08 -2.65 2.05
CA GLY A 528 6.65 -3.49 0.98
C GLY A 528 5.64 -4.00 -0.05
N VAL A 529 4.45 -3.40 -0.12
CA VAL A 529 3.44 -3.70 -1.14
C VAL A 529 3.81 -3.03 -2.47
N ILE A 530 3.77 -3.78 -3.55
CA ILE A 530 3.97 -3.27 -4.90
C ILE A 530 2.65 -2.69 -5.41
N ARG A 531 2.64 -1.39 -5.70
CA ARG A 531 1.45 -0.76 -6.26
C ARG A 531 1.38 -0.90 -7.77
N ALA A 532 0.34 -1.57 -8.27
CA ALA A 532 -0.02 -1.53 -9.68
C ALA A 532 -0.82 -0.26 -10.01
N ARG A 533 -0.58 0.35 -11.17
CA ARG A 533 -1.24 1.57 -11.64
C ARG A 533 -2.37 1.30 -12.64
N SER A 534 -2.43 0.08 -13.17
CA SER A 534 -3.44 -0.37 -14.11
C SER A 534 -3.75 -1.86 -13.90
N LEU A 535 -4.90 -2.29 -14.44
CA LEU A 535 -5.26 -3.71 -14.44
C LEU A 535 -4.19 -4.54 -15.20
N ARG A 536 -3.65 -4.01 -16.29
CA ARG A 536 -2.58 -4.68 -17.03
C ARG A 536 -1.34 -4.90 -16.16
N GLN A 537 -0.87 -3.89 -15.41
CA GLN A 537 0.25 -4.05 -14.50
C GLN A 537 -0.05 -5.07 -13.40
N LEU A 538 -1.25 -5.05 -12.78
CA LEU A 538 -1.64 -6.04 -11.78
C LEU A 538 -1.47 -7.46 -12.30
N LEU A 539 -2.00 -7.72 -13.49
CA LEU A 539 -2.03 -9.03 -14.11
C LEU A 539 -0.64 -9.48 -14.59
N GLU A 540 0.12 -8.60 -15.25
CA GLU A 540 1.45 -8.93 -15.75
C GLU A 540 2.49 -9.06 -14.62
N PHE A 541 2.35 -8.30 -13.53
CA PHE A 541 3.18 -8.51 -12.35
C PHE A 541 2.86 -9.86 -11.69
N ALA A 542 1.57 -10.20 -11.56
CA ALA A 542 1.15 -11.50 -11.03
C ALA A 542 1.65 -12.68 -11.88
N ARG A 543 1.73 -12.49 -13.20
CA ARG A 543 2.20 -13.49 -14.16
C ARG A 543 3.73 -13.60 -14.21
N GLY A 544 4.45 -12.47 -14.25
CA GLY A 544 5.88 -12.41 -14.55
C GLY A 544 6.81 -12.47 -13.33
N VAL A 545 6.43 -11.82 -12.22
CA VAL A 545 7.30 -11.76 -11.03
C VAL A 545 7.62 -13.14 -10.44
N PRO A 546 6.68 -14.10 -10.32
CA PRO A 546 6.95 -15.37 -9.67
C PRO A 546 7.82 -16.33 -10.48
N ILE A 547 7.91 -16.15 -11.81
CA ILE A 547 8.68 -17.05 -12.68
C ILE A 547 10.16 -16.64 -12.79
N MET A 548 10.52 -15.44 -12.35
CA MET A 548 11.91 -14.97 -12.32
C MET A 548 12.62 -15.36 -11.03
N PRO A 549 13.89 -15.76 -11.08
CA PRO A 549 14.73 -15.89 -9.89
C PRO A 549 14.85 -14.54 -9.17
N THR A 550 15.23 -14.56 -7.91
CA THR A 550 15.52 -13.34 -7.16
C THR A 550 16.88 -12.78 -7.59
N PRO A 551 17.01 -11.49 -7.95
CA PRO A 551 18.29 -10.89 -8.28
C PRO A 551 19.22 -10.91 -7.05
N LYS A 552 20.55 -11.01 -7.30
CA LYS A 552 21.57 -11.07 -6.25
C LYS A 552 22.23 -9.71 -5.97
N GLY A 553 21.81 -8.66 -6.64
CA GLY A 553 22.31 -7.28 -6.52
C GLY A 553 21.62 -6.38 -7.52
N GLU A 554 22.07 -5.12 -7.61
CA GLU A 554 21.35 -4.03 -8.29
C GLU A 554 21.71 -3.83 -9.77
N ASN A 555 22.79 -4.42 -10.27
CA ASN A 555 23.30 -4.13 -11.61
C ASN A 555 22.48 -4.80 -12.72
N VAL A 556 21.91 -3.99 -13.58
CA VAL A 556 21.14 -4.42 -14.76
C VAL A 556 21.92 -4.09 -16.02
N VAL A 557 21.95 -5.02 -16.97
CA VAL A 557 22.52 -4.80 -18.31
C VAL A 557 21.44 -5.01 -19.37
N ILE A 558 21.40 -4.09 -20.33
CA ILE A 558 20.57 -4.20 -21.54
C ILE A 558 21.42 -4.75 -22.66
N ILE A 559 20.94 -5.79 -23.35
CA ILE A 559 21.54 -6.34 -24.58
C ILE A 559 20.50 -6.24 -25.67
N THR A 560 20.80 -5.50 -26.73
CA THR A 560 19.82 -5.20 -27.77
C THR A 560 20.40 -5.32 -29.18
N GLY A 561 19.60 -5.82 -30.12
CA GLY A 561 19.88 -5.73 -31.57
C GLY A 561 19.31 -4.47 -32.21
N ALA A 562 18.64 -3.60 -31.44
CA ALA A 562 17.99 -2.38 -31.91
C ALA A 562 18.37 -1.20 -31.00
N GLY A 563 19.31 -0.35 -31.44
CA GLY A 563 19.80 0.78 -30.64
C GLY A 563 18.69 1.69 -30.12
N GLY A 564 17.67 2.00 -30.94
CA GLY A 564 16.51 2.79 -30.51
C GLY A 564 15.71 2.14 -29.38
N SER A 565 15.53 0.82 -29.40
CA SER A 565 14.92 0.09 -28.28
C SER A 565 15.80 0.18 -27.03
N GLY A 566 17.12 0.13 -27.17
CA GLY A 566 18.04 0.29 -26.05
C GLY A 566 17.86 1.61 -25.31
N VAL A 567 17.61 2.71 -26.02
CA VAL A 567 17.33 4.03 -25.42
C VAL A 567 16.04 3.99 -24.63
N LEU A 568 14.94 3.51 -25.23
CA LEU A 568 13.65 3.42 -24.55
C LEU A 568 13.67 2.49 -23.32
N LEU A 569 14.39 1.37 -23.41
CA LEU A 569 14.59 0.45 -22.29
C LEU A 569 15.40 1.12 -21.16
N SER A 570 16.37 1.98 -21.50
CA SER A 570 17.15 2.72 -20.49
C SER A 570 16.28 3.73 -19.73
N ASP A 571 15.45 4.50 -20.43
CA ASP A 571 14.49 5.42 -19.81
C ASP A 571 13.54 4.66 -18.89
N ALA A 572 12.97 3.54 -19.38
CA ALA A 572 12.09 2.71 -18.57
C ALA A 572 12.79 2.13 -17.32
N CYS A 573 14.11 1.83 -17.39
CA CYS A 573 14.86 1.38 -16.22
C CYS A 573 14.91 2.45 -15.13
N VAL A 574 15.20 3.70 -15.50
CA VAL A 574 15.24 4.83 -14.56
C VAL A 574 13.86 5.06 -13.93
N ASP A 575 12.80 5.07 -14.73
CA ASP A 575 11.42 5.26 -14.28
C ASP A 575 10.96 4.17 -13.29
N ASN A 576 11.51 2.96 -13.40
CA ASN A 576 11.19 1.83 -12.54
C ASN A 576 12.22 1.60 -11.41
N GLY A 577 13.19 2.50 -11.25
CA GLY A 577 14.19 2.45 -10.18
C GLY A 577 15.17 1.29 -10.31
N LEU A 578 15.49 0.89 -11.56
CA LEU A 578 16.53 -0.09 -11.85
C LEU A 578 17.86 0.61 -12.08
N SER A 579 18.95 0.02 -11.57
CA SER A 579 20.31 0.55 -11.70
C SER A 579 20.98 -0.02 -12.94
N LEU A 580 21.18 0.81 -13.96
CA LEU A 580 21.98 0.45 -15.12
C LEU A 580 23.46 0.45 -14.74
N MET A 581 24.11 -0.72 -14.87
CA MET A 581 25.51 -0.89 -14.54
C MET A 581 26.41 -0.06 -15.49
N SER A 582 27.31 0.75 -14.94
CA SER A 582 28.42 1.31 -15.74
C SER A 582 29.33 0.17 -16.20
N MET A 583 29.56 0.07 -17.51
CA MET A 583 30.32 -1.04 -18.08
C MET A 583 31.81 -0.91 -17.74
N PRO A 584 32.44 -1.88 -17.03
CA PRO A 584 33.87 -1.87 -16.78
C PRO A 584 34.66 -2.19 -18.06
N ASP A 585 35.90 -1.66 -18.18
CA ASP A 585 36.74 -1.80 -19.37
C ASP A 585 36.99 -3.26 -19.79
N ASP A 586 37.22 -4.14 -18.83
CA ASP A 586 37.42 -5.58 -19.05
C ASP A 586 36.20 -6.27 -19.64
N LEU A 587 35.03 -5.88 -19.19
CA LEU A 587 33.75 -6.42 -19.64
C LEU A 587 33.34 -5.80 -21.00
N ASP A 588 33.59 -4.50 -21.21
CA ASP A 588 33.48 -3.86 -22.54
C ASP A 588 34.34 -4.63 -23.56
N ALA A 589 35.60 -4.86 -23.23
CA ALA A 589 36.51 -5.62 -24.09
C ALA A 589 36.07 -7.06 -24.32
N ALA A 590 35.38 -7.69 -23.35
CA ALA A 590 34.86 -9.02 -23.51
C ALA A 590 33.64 -9.05 -24.47
N PHE A 591 32.69 -8.10 -24.33
CA PHE A 591 31.58 -7.96 -25.26
C PHE A 591 32.03 -7.65 -26.68
N ARG A 592 33.02 -6.80 -26.86
CA ARG A 592 33.61 -6.45 -28.20
C ARG A 592 34.10 -7.63 -28.98
N LYS A 593 34.43 -8.74 -28.36
CA LYS A 593 34.84 -9.97 -29.06
C LYS A 593 33.69 -10.64 -29.84
N PHE A 594 32.44 -10.34 -29.47
CA PHE A 594 31.27 -10.96 -30.05
C PHE A 594 30.40 -10.03 -30.88
N ILE A 595 30.57 -8.69 -30.71
CA ILE A 595 29.75 -7.69 -31.41
C ILE A 595 30.56 -7.09 -32.59
N PRO A 596 29.86 -6.56 -33.63
CA PRO A 596 30.58 -5.93 -34.76
C PRO A 596 31.30 -4.66 -34.31
N PRO A 597 32.33 -4.20 -35.07
CA PRO A 597 33.14 -3.02 -34.71
C PRO A 597 32.34 -1.73 -34.54
N PHE A 598 31.19 -1.62 -35.21
CA PHE A 598 30.27 -0.48 -35.12
C PHE A 598 29.18 -0.64 -34.08
N GLY A 599 29.13 -1.77 -33.38
CA GLY A 599 28.26 -1.97 -32.20
C GLY A 599 28.82 -1.23 -30.98
N ALA A 600 27.98 -1.12 -29.94
CA ALA A 600 28.38 -0.50 -28.68
C ALA A 600 28.47 -1.57 -27.58
N ALA A 601 29.57 -1.61 -26.84
CA ALA A 601 29.81 -2.53 -25.73
C ALA A 601 29.53 -1.90 -24.36
N GLY A 602 29.04 -0.67 -24.30
CA GLY A 602 28.57 -0.02 -23.08
C GLY A 602 27.27 -0.63 -22.56
N ASN A 603 26.54 0.11 -21.73
CA ASN A 603 25.19 -0.30 -21.32
C ASN A 603 24.22 0.77 -21.81
N PRO A 604 23.37 0.49 -22.81
CA PRO A 604 23.11 -0.80 -23.48
C PRO A 604 24.26 -1.38 -24.29
N VAL A 605 24.37 -2.73 -24.30
CA VAL A 605 25.22 -3.46 -25.26
C VAL A 605 24.43 -3.57 -26.57
N ASP A 606 24.79 -2.78 -27.58
CA ASP A 606 24.15 -2.78 -28.90
C ASP A 606 24.91 -3.71 -29.85
N ILE A 607 24.32 -4.88 -30.11
CA ILE A 607 24.90 -5.89 -31.00
C ILE A 607 24.50 -5.66 -32.47
N THR A 608 23.71 -4.62 -32.75
CA THR A 608 23.11 -4.31 -34.06
C THR A 608 22.15 -5.38 -34.62
N GLY A 609 21.35 -5.00 -35.61
CA GLY A 609 20.28 -5.87 -36.12
C GLY A 609 20.69 -6.85 -37.23
N GLY A 610 21.92 -6.72 -37.76
CA GLY A 610 22.43 -7.56 -38.84
C GLY A 610 23.20 -8.79 -38.37
N GLU A 611 23.19 -9.08 -37.07
CA GLU A 611 24.03 -10.11 -36.49
C GLU A 611 23.42 -11.50 -36.51
N PRO A 612 24.24 -12.55 -36.66
CA PRO A 612 23.76 -13.92 -36.62
C PRO A 612 23.30 -14.33 -35.23
N PRO A 613 22.48 -15.40 -35.11
CA PRO A 613 21.98 -15.92 -33.83
C PRO A 613 23.07 -16.17 -32.76
N SER A 614 24.29 -16.51 -33.21
CA SER A 614 25.45 -16.75 -32.32
C SER A 614 25.87 -15.51 -31.54
N THR A 615 25.73 -14.33 -32.12
CA THR A 615 26.06 -13.06 -31.44
C THR A 615 25.13 -12.84 -30.24
N TYR A 616 23.83 -13.03 -30.43
CA TYR A 616 22.88 -13.00 -29.30
C TYR A 616 23.23 -14.05 -28.24
N LYS A 617 23.46 -15.31 -28.65
CA LYS A 617 23.77 -16.38 -27.69
C LYS A 617 25.01 -16.08 -26.88
N ASN A 618 26.09 -15.65 -27.53
CA ASN A 618 27.37 -15.40 -26.87
C ASN A 618 27.30 -14.18 -25.93
N THR A 619 26.66 -13.10 -26.34
CA THR A 619 26.52 -11.90 -25.48
C THR A 619 25.60 -12.16 -24.28
N ILE A 620 24.52 -12.91 -24.45
CA ILE A 620 23.63 -13.32 -23.34
C ILE A 620 24.40 -14.22 -22.36
N LYS A 621 25.16 -15.22 -22.86
CA LYS A 621 25.97 -16.09 -22.01
C LYS A 621 27.01 -15.31 -21.23
N LEU A 622 27.76 -14.39 -21.87
CA LEU A 622 28.72 -13.53 -21.21
C LEU A 622 28.06 -12.70 -20.09
N GLY A 623 26.88 -12.10 -20.36
CA GLY A 623 26.14 -11.35 -19.37
C GLY A 623 25.65 -12.22 -18.20
N LEU A 624 25.28 -13.47 -18.44
CA LEU A 624 24.90 -14.41 -17.39
C LEU A 624 26.10 -14.92 -16.59
N GLU A 625 27.26 -15.07 -17.20
CA GLU A 625 28.49 -15.57 -16.54
C GLU A 625 29.13 -14.56 -15.60
N ASP A 626 29.10 -13.28 -15.89
CA ASP A 626 29.77 -12.24 -15.09
C ASP A 626 28.98 -11.93 -13.81
N ASP A 627 29.57 -12.19 -12.65
CA ASP A 627 28.91 -12.05 -11.35
C ASP A 627 28.54 -10.61 -10.98
N ARG A 628 29.09 -9.61 -11.65
CA ARG A 628 28.73 -8.19 -11.47
C ARG A 628 27.40 -7.82 -12.11
N ILE A 629 26.91 -8.63 -13.07
CA ILE A 629 25.62 -8.46 -13.73
C ILE A 629 24.58 -9.30 -12.98
N HIS A 630 23.51 -8.66 -12.49
CA HIS A 630 22.51 -9.32 -11.67
C HIS A 630 21.21 -9.60 -12.41
N SER A 631 20.92 -8.85 -13.49
CA SER A 631 19.76 -9.07 -14.36
C SER A 631 20.03 -8.62 -15.78
N ILE A 632 19.34 -9.22 -16.75
CA ILE A 632 19.49 -8.89 -18.17
C ILE A 632 18.13 -8.50 -18.76
N ILE A 633 18.12 -7.39 -19.50
CA ILE A 633 16.99 -6.96 -20.32
C ILE A 633 17.38 -7.15 -21.78
N LEU A 634 16.58 -7.91 -22.52
CA LEU A 634 16.81 -8.18 -23.93
C LEU A 634 15.92 -7.29 -24.79
N GLY A 635 16.52 -6.57 -25.73
CA GLY A 635 15.83 -5.85 -26.81
C GLY A 635 16.03 -6.60 -28.11
N TYR A 636 14.95 -7.11 -28.70
CA TYR A 636 14.98 -7.83 -29.96
C TYR A 636 14.05 -7.20 -31.00
N TRP A 637 14.47 -7.16 -32.23
CA TRP A 637 13.62 -6.86 -33.36
C TRP A 637 13.73 -7.93 -34.46
N HIS A 638 12.62 -8.18 -35.12
CA HIS A 638 12.53 -9.22 -36.13
C HIS A 638 13.39 -8.90 -37.34
N THR A 639 14.34 -9.80 -37.66
CA THR A 639 15.14 -9.78 -38.87
C THR A 639 15.12 -11.17 -39.51
N ILE A 640 15.37 -11.21 -40.84
CA ILE A 640 15.47 -12.48 -41.57
C ILE A 640 16.68 -13.31 -41.10
N ILE A 641 17.74 -12.63 -40.61
CA ILE A 641 18.99 -13.26 -40.18
C ILE A 641 18.79 -14.04 -38.88
N THR A 642 18.05 -13.44 -37.94
CA THR A 642 17.70 -14.09 -36.68
C THR A 642 16.16 -14.05 -36.52
N PRO A 643 15.41 -15.07 -36.99
CA PRO A 643 13.96 -15.13 -36.85
C PRO A 643 13.52 -15.17 -35.37
N PRO A 644 12.31 -14.66 -35.02
CA PRO A 644 11.85 -14.55 -33.63
C PRO A 644 11.91 -15.85 -32.83
N MET A 645 11.44 -16.96 -33.39
CA MET A 645 11.48 -18.26 -32.70
C MET A 645 12.93 -18.78 -32.54
N THR A 646 13.83 -18.47 -33.47
CA THR A 646 15.26 -18.81 -33.34
C THR A 646 15.86 -18.01 -32.18
N PHE A 647 15.59 -16.70 -32.10
CA PHE A 647 15.98 -15.89 -30.95
C PHE A 647 15.44 -16.45 -29.63
N ALA A 648 14.15 -16.75 -29.55
CA ALA A 648 13.54 -17.28 -28.35
C ALA A 648 14.19 -18.59 -27.87
N LYS A 649 14.47 -19.51 -28.79
CA LYS A 649 15.12 -20.80 -28.47
C LYS A 649 16.54 -20.61 -27.96
N LEU A 650 17.34 -19.73 -28.58
CA LEU A 650 18.72 -19.52 -28.12
C LEU A 650 18.80 -18.81 -26.76
N VAL A 651 17.83 -17.94 -26.43
CA VAL A 651 17.73 -17.35 -25.08
C VAL A 651 17.51 -18.44 -24.03
N ILE A 652 16.57 -19.37 -24.32
CA ILE A 652 16.31 -20.49 -23.41
C ILE A 652 17.51 -21.45 -23.33
N GLU A 653 18.16 -21.77 -24.46
CA GLU A 653 19.38 -22.58 -24.45
C GLU A 653 20.47 -21.95 -23.56
N ALA A 654 20.74 -20.65 -23.72
CA ALA A 654 21.73 -19.95 -22.91
C ALA A 654 21.34 -19.97 -21.41
N LYS A 655 20.08 -19.72 -21.10
CA LYS A 655 19.56 -19.78 -19.71
C LYS A 655 19.73 -21.16 -19.10
N GLU A 656 19.36 -22.22 -19.81
CA GLU A 656 19.44 -23.60 -19.29
C GLU A 656 20.90 -24.08 -19.18
N GLU A 657 21.79 -23.70 -20.12
CA GLU A 657 23.23 -23.96 -20.00
C GLU A 657 23.81 -23.34 -18.73
N MET A 658 23.42 -22.08 -18.40
CA MET A 658 23.89 -21.40 -17.18
C MET A 658 23.29 -22.01 -15.94
N LYS A 659 21.99 -22.33 -15.97
CA LYS A 659 21.29 -22.99 -14.87
C LYS A 659 21.93 -24.35 -14.52
N ALA A 660 22.35 -25.14 -15.51
CA ALA A 660 23.08 -26.37 -15.28
C ALA A 660 24.43 -26.16 -14.54
N ARG A 661 24.98 -24.95 -14.59
CA ARG A 661 26.18 -24.51 -13.86
C ARG A 661 25.85 -23.83 -12.52
N GLY A 662 24.58 -23.80 -12.10
CA GLY A 662 24.13 -23.17 -10.86
C GLY A 662 23.99 -21.63 -10.97
N ILE A 663 23.98 -21.07 -12.16
CA ILE A 663 23.85 -19.62 -12.42
C ILE A 663 22.42 -19.33 -12.85
N GLU A 664 21.66 -18.63 -12.01
CA GLU A 664 20.32 -18.18 -12.33
C GLU A 664 20.20 -16.67 -12.08
N LYS A 665 19.78 -15.93 -13.12
CA LYS A 665 19.56 -14.48 -13.08
C LYS A 665 18.23 -14.12 -13.74
N PRO A 666 17.52 -13.06 -13.30
CA PRO A 666 16.37 -12.56 -14.03
C PRO A 666 16.72 -12.16 -15.46
N ILE A 667 15.92 -12.62 -16.39
CA ILE A 667 15.94 -12.21 -17.79
C ILE A 667 14.53 -11.76 -18.15
N VAL A 668 14.41 -10.61 -18.79
CA VAL A 668 13.16 -10.13 -19.40
C VAL A 668 13.42 -9.71 -20.84
N ALA A 669 12.40 -9.73 -21.70
CA ALA A 669 12.60 -9.43 -23.11
C ALA A 669 11.49 -8.53 -23.69
N SER A 670 11.91 -7.56 -24.51
CA SER A 670 11.07 -6.76 -25.40
C SER A 670 11.29 -7.23 -26.83
N LEU A 671 10.23 -7.62 -27.51
CA LEU A 671 10.29 -8.10 -28.90
C LEU A 671 9.48 -7.16 -29.80
N ALA A 672 10.14 -6.66 -30.85
CA ALA A 672 9.50 -5.84 -31.88
C ALA A 672 9.56 -6.58 -33.23
N GLY A 673 8.45 -6.57 -33.97
CA GLY A 673 8.38 -7.23 -35.28
C GLY A 673 6.94 -7.39 -35.76
N ASP A 674 6.68 -8.49 -36.46
CA ASP A 674 5.34 -8.88 -36.91
C ASP A 674 4.70 -9.92 -35.95
N VAL A 675 3.61 -10.59 -36.38
CA VAL A 675 2.89 -11.58 -35.59
C VAL A 675 3.78 -12.71 -35.04
N GLN A 676 4.91 -13.01 -35.64
CA GLN A 676 5.80 -14.10 -35.19
C GLN A 676 6.47 -13.77 -33.86
N VAL A 677 6.60 -12.47 -33.47
CA VAL A 677 7.15 -12.10 -32.17
C VAL A 677 6.18 -12.42 -31.02
N GLU A 678 4.88 -12.51 -31.28
CA GLU A 678 3.89 -12.92 -30.27
C GLU A 678 4.11 -14.38 -29.87
N GLU A 679 4.24 -15.28 -30.86
CA GLU A 679 4.52 -16.70 -30.63
C GLU A 679 5.87 -16.89 -29.91
N ALA A 680 6.89 -16.15 -30.31
CA ALA A 680 8.21 -16.17 -29.66
C ALA A 680 8.14 -15.67 -28.20
N SER A 681 7.34 -14.62 -27.94
CA SER A 681 7.12 -14.11 -26.58
C SER A 681 6.41 -15.14 -25.70
N GLU A 682 5.38 -15.80 -26.21
CA GLU A 682 4.69 -16.88 -25.48
C GLU A 682 5.63 -18.06 -25.18
N TYR A 683 6.49 -18.43 -26.14
CA TYR A 683 7.49 -19.46 -25.93
C TYR A 683 8.47 -19.10 -24.81
N LEU A 684 9.01 -17.87 -24.81
CA LEU A 684 9.88 -17.37 -23.75
C LEU A 684 9.19 -17.40 -22.39
N TYR A 685 7.94 -16.93 -22.33
CA TYR A 685 7.14 -16.93 -21.11
C TYR A 685 6.94 -18.33 -20.54
N ALA A 686 6.59 -19.30 -21.40
CA ALA A 686 6.39 -20.71 -21.03
C ALA A 686 7.66 -21.35 -20.43
N HIS A 687 8.85 -20.81 -20.76
CA HIS A 687 10.16 -21.26 -20.28
C HIS A 687 10.77 -20.36 -19.19
N GLY A 688 9.94 -19.50 -18.56
CA GLY A 688 10.34 -18.70 -17.39
C GLY A 688 11.15 -17.45 -17.71
N VAL A 689 10.93 -16.85 -18.89
CA VAL A 689 11.45 -15.55 -19.29
C VAL A 689 10.28 -14.64 -19.64
N PRO A 690 9.90 -13.66 -18.77
CA PRO A 690 8.86 -12.69 -19.12
C PRO A 690 9.23 -11.92 -20.38
N ALA A 691 8.41 -12.04 -21.41
CA ALA A 691 8.67 -11.47 -22.73
C ALA A 691 7.39 -10.82 -23.28
N TYR A 692 7.54 -9.68 -23.94
CA TYR A 692 6.41 -8.87 -24.40
C TYR A 692 6.63 -8.40 -25.83
N ALA A 693 5.66 -8.69 -26.66
CA ALA A 693 5.60 -8.14 -28.01
C ALA A 693 5.17 -6.67 -27.94
N TYR A 694 5.78 -5.82 -28.74
CA TYR A 694 5.41 -4.40 -28.95
C TYR A 694 5.44 -3.50 -27.70
N SER A 695 6.20 -3.87 -26.67
CA SER A 695 6.37 -2.99 -25.49
C SER A 695 7.83 -3.01 -25.01
N THR A 696 8.41 -1.84 -24.84
CA THR A 696 9.71 -1.62 -24.21
C THR A 696 9.55 -1.40 -22.70
N GLU A 697 8.42 -0.84 -22.25
CA GLU A 697 8.17 -0.49 -20.86
C GLU A 697 7.82 -1.71 -20.01
N LEU A 698 6.90 -2.56 -20.49
CA LEU A 698 6.30 -3.62 -19.70
C LEU A 698 7.28 -4.68 -19.15
N PRO A 699 8.28 -5.18 -19.94
CA PRO A 699 9.29 -6.08 -19.38
C PRO A 699 10.10 -5.42 -18.27
N VAL A 700 10.40 -4.13 -18.39
CA VAL A 700 11.14 -3.36 -17.40
C VAL A 700 10.28 -3.10 -16.15
N GLU A 701 9.00 -2.79 -16.31
CA GLU A 701 8.05 -2.64 -15.20
C GLU A 701 7.95 -3.93 -14.37
N VAL A 702 7.86 -5.09 -15.03
CA VAL A 702 7.80 -6.40 -14.37
C VAL A 702 9.09 -6.72 -13.64
N LEU A 703 10.24 -6.44 -14.25
CA LEU A 703 11.55 -6.59 -13.59
C LEU A 703 11.67 -5.60 -12.40
N GLY A 704 11.25 -4.34 -12.58
CA GLY A 704 11.21 -3.33 -11.52
C GLY A 704 10.33 -3.75 -10.34
N ALA A 705 9.18 -4.39 -10.61
CA ALA A 705 8.33 -4.97 -9.56
C ALA A 705 9.07 -6.08 -8.77
N LYS A 706 9.83 -6.93 -9.46
CA LYS A 706 10.67 -7.96 -8.80
C LYS A 706 11.75 -7.33 -7.90
N TYR A 707 12.40 -6.26 -8.36
CA TYR A 707 13.40 -5.52 -7.57
C TYR A 707 12.78 -4.80 -6.38
N LYS A 708 11.64 -4.13 -6.55
CA LYS A 708 10.90 -3.48 -5.45
C LYS A 708 10.58 -4.47 -4.34
N TRP A 709 10.10 -5.66 -4.71
CA TRP A 709 9.87 -6.71 -3.73
C TRP A 709 11.16 -7.19 -3.06
N ALA A 710 12.20 -7.49 -3.83
CA ALA A 710 13.45 -8.02 -3.29
C ALA A 710 14.09 -7.05 -2.28
N ARG A 711 14.09 -5.74 -2.58
CA ARG A 711 14.54 -4.69 -1.65
C ARG A 711 13.68 -4.63 -0.39
N GLY A 712 12.35 -4.60 -0.55
CA GLY A 712 11.40 -4.55 0.57
C GLY A 712 11.45 -5.79 1.47
N ALA A 713 11.83 -6.92 0.91
CA ALA A 713 12.01 -8.19 1.62
C ALA A 713 13.41 -8.34 2.27
N GLY A 714 14.34 -7.40 2.00
CA GLY A 714 15.72 -7.48 2.50
C GLY A 714 16.55 -8.57 1.82
N LEU A 715 16.28 -8.85 0.54
CA LEU A 715 16.99 -9.86 -0.26
C LEU A 715 18.06 -9.23 -1.17
N LEU A 716 18.16 -7.90 -1.18
CA LEU A 716 19.14 -7.08 -1.89
C LEU A 716 19.84 -6.14 -0.94
#